data_f57dd8553971cdea2c8601782587dfe3
#
_entry.id   f57dd8553971cdea2c8601782587dfe3
#
_cell.length_a   1.000
_cell.length_b   1.000
_cell.length_c   1.000
_cell.angle_alpha   90.00
_cell.angle_beta   90.00
_cell.angle_gamma   90.00
#
_symmetry.space_group_name_H-M   'P 1'
#
loop_
_entity.id
_entity.type
_entity.pdbx_description
1 polymer ?
#
loop_
_entity_poly.entity_id
_entity_poly.type
_entity_poly.pdbx_seq_one_letter_code
_entity_poly.pdbx_strand_id
1 'polypeptide(L)'
;MTVLLSVLLALGAGLYTFWTLDFLTSPLRLLPQRAPYVALLNQYLEDFSELDDIIVVIEAPSPSRAKRYADSLVRTLRHDGLSSRITYRIDPGFFDRRGLLYLGREELVRLRDRLFDYDEFIRSYAARPTLVRLLEGLNQQFANAMALGFLDLGIGGDQADLRFLGTLVDQITGRLDGAAFYVSPWDMGFSLGNLDDPDAGYYFSSDKRLLFLFVEERLDEDDFANNRGRIETIRLAIRKLASEATDIRAGVTGGPVIADDEMGTAFRDSALATGLAAVLTLAVLLVAYRRLSTSLLLLATLATSLLWALGVITLFVGHLSVFSIMFLSLVIGVGIDYGIYFLYRFHEEWELNVPIAEAMRRTADRTGPGMLLGALTAASTFFVLMLTDFQGIREFGFVSGVAILMAFLSMLTLLPGLLVLDGRRRRRLIPEPLSPSFPARSESTWLVRLTTYRKTILIAAGGLTVVGVWGALGVTFDYNMLKLQAAGIESVIWEERMLASAGRSGLSALTTAGSLDELRQKQDAFSRLPSVSDVESVLVVVPDQQSEKTRIIHQFAPLVASVRAVAPPAFDLAALRAPLLVLQRCLGLAADGISDDRVRAGVQLLREKVDRTLARVDRAGPDAVGSLGRLQGELYQDFVDKLERFKKSLDPLPVGAGEAPPELHERYVGRSGRYLLRIHPAVDIWQEAGGRRFIEDLRTVDPDVTGPPVTNFEATRLIERGYFEATPYALVLVALITLAVLRTGWGTALSLAPVVLGVLWTLGVMRLLGLEFNLANVWALPLIIGTAAEYGLNIYVRFVEGIARGGPRFPESVILGVILSWLTTIAGFGSLMVAHHHGIFTLGLLLSVGSTASLIGSVFVLPVLIGLVMNPEQQAQPHGTPRELDDGDAARP
;
A
#
# COMPACT_ATOMS: atom_id res chain seq x y z
N MET A 1 40.63 3.22 -30.93
CA MET A 1 40.92 3.59 -29.53
C MET A 1 39.64 3.96 -28.80
N THR A 2 38.82 4.89 -29.29
CA THR A 2 37.56 5.34 -28.66
C THR A 2 36.60 4.19 -28.38
N VAL A 3 36.34 3.32 -29.38
CA VAL A 3 35.42 2.17 -29.18
C VAL A 3 35.93 1.21 -28.11
N LEU A 4 37.23 0.88 -28.11
CA LEU A 4 37.79 -0.01 -27.10
C LEU A 4 37.69 0.58 -25.69
N LEU A 5 38.01 1.87 -25.54
CA LEU A 5 37.91 2.57 -24.26
C LEU A 5 36.45 2.60 -23.78
N SER A 6 35.52 2.92 -24.66
CA SER A 6 34.08 2.94 -24.31
C SER A 6 33.57 1.60 -23.84
N VAL A 7 33.95 0.50 -24.51
CA VAL A 7 33.55 -0.86 -24.13
C VAL A 7 34.21 -1.27 -22.80
N LEU A 8 35.49 -0.96 -22.61
CA LEU A 8 36.17 -1.24 -21.33
C LEU A 8 35.55 -0.49 -20.15
N LEU A 9 35.20 0.79 -20.35
CA LEU A 9 34.49 1.57 -19.34
C LEU A 9 33.11 0.98 -19.05
N ALA A 10 32.38 0.53 -20.07
CA ALA A 10 31.05 -0.09 -19.89
C ALA A 10 31.15 -1.41 -19.12
N LEU A 11 32.15 -2.26 -19.45
CA LEU A 11 32.39 -3.51 -18.73
C LEU A 11 32.80 -3.27 -17.27
N GLY A 12 33.69 -2.29 -17.05
CA GLY A 12 34.08 -1.90 -15.69
C GLY A 12 32.91 -1.35 -14.87
N ALA A 13 32.10 -0.46 -15.46
CA ALA A 13 30.90 0.08 -14.82
C ALA A 13 29.89 -1.01 -14.53
N GLY A 14 29.64 -1.90 -15.50
CA GLY A 14 28.71 -3.02 -15.32
C GLY A 14 29.14 -3.99 -14.24
N LEU A 15 30.43 -4.33 -14.19
CA LEU A 15 30.99 -5.21 -13.15
C LEU A 15 30.89 -4.54 -11.76
N TYR A 16 31.24 -3.27 -11.66
CA TYR A 16 31.13 -2.49 -10.42
C TYR A 16 29.67 -2.44 -9.93
N THR A 17 28.73 -2.12 -10.83
CA THR A 17 27.30 -2.10 -10.53
C THR A 17 26.81 -3.47 -10.03
N PHE A 18 27.21 -4.54 -10.70
CA PHE A 18 26.78 -5.91 -10.33
C PHE A 18 27.19 -6.30 -8.90
N TRP A 19 28.34 -5.82 -8.43
CA TRP A 19 28.86 -6.17 -7.11
C TRP A 19 28.44 -5.24 -5.97
N THR A 20 27.99 -4.00 -6.29
CA THR A 20 27.82 -2.95 -5.26
C THR A 20 26.47 -2.25 -5.29
N LEU A 21 25.62 -2.49 -6.32
CA LEU A 21 24.32 -1.84 -6.41
C LEU A 21 23.28 -2.60 -5.58
N ASP A 22 22.70 -1.91 -4.61
CA ASP A 22 21.63 -2.44 -3.75
C ASP A 22 20.24 -2.00 -4.20
N PHE A 23 19.20 -2.62 -3.62
CA PHE A 23 17.79 -2.25 -3.85
C PHE A 23 17.17 -1.76 -2.55
N LEU A 24 16.67 -0.53 -2.58
CA LEU A 24 16.02 0.09 -1.43
C LEU A 24 14.53 -0.26 -1.41
N THR A 25 14.12 -1.06 -0.43
CA THR A 25 12.76 -1.55 -0.27
C THR A 25 11.96 -0.78 0.76
N SER A 26 12.63 -0.16 1.74
CA SER A 26 11.96 0.58 2.82
C SER A 26 11.35 1.89 2.31
N PRO A 27 10.00 2.04 2.33
CA PRO A 27 9.36 3.30 1.99
C PRO A 27 9.76 4.45 2.92
N LEU A 28 10.15 4.16 4.16
CA LEU A 28 10.56 5.16 5.15
C LEU A 28 11.84 5.89 4.76
N ARG A 29 12.79 5.21 4.10
CA ARG A 29 14.02 5.84 3.61
C ARG A 29 13.79 6.79 2.44
N LEU A 30 12.66 6.66 1.74
CA LEU A 30 12.29 7.56 0.65
C LEU A 30 11.70 8.88 1.16
N LEU A 31 11.33 8.94 2.45
CA LEU A 31 10.82 10.14 3.11
C LEU A 31 11.94 11.11 3.49
N PRO A 32 11.65 12.41 3.64
CA PRO A 32 12.65 13.36 4.10
C PRO A 32 13.05 13.06 5.56
N GLN A 33 14.23 12.48 5.76
CA GLN A 33 14.72 12.00 7.06
C GLN A 33 14.82 13.10 8.13
N ARG A 34 14.84 14.37 7.72
CA ARG A 34 14.86 15.54 8.61
C ARG A 34 13.49 16.05 9.02
N ALA A 35 12.43 15.50 8.43
CA ALA A 35 11.06 15.90 8.78
C ALA A 35 10.74 15.42 10.21
N PRO A 36 10.10 16.28 11.06
CA PRO A 36 9.85 15.95 12.46
C PRO A 36 9.11 14.63 12.67
N TYR A 37 8.10 14.35 11.84
CA TYR A 37 7.30 13.14 11.92
C TYR A 37 8.07 11.86 11.52
N VAL A 38 9.08 11.97 10.61
CA VAL A 38 9.96 10.86 10.24
C VAL A 38 11.02 10.63 11.32
N ALA A 39 11.63 11.72 11.83
CA ALA A 39 12.61 11.62 12.92
C ALA A 39 11.99 10.99 14.17
N LEU A 40 10.73 11.38 14.49
CA LEU A 40 9.98 10.80 15.60
C LEU A 40 9.64 9.32 15.37
N LEU A 41 9.23 8.95 14.15
CA LEU A 41 8.97 7.55 13.81
C LEU A 41 10.24 6.70 13.92
N ASN A 42 11.37 7.19 13.42
CA ASN A 42 12.66 6.49 13.56
C ASN A 42 13.05 6.32 15.04
N GLN A 43 12.83 7.34 15.88
CA GLN A 43 13.03 7.23 17.32
C GLN A 43 12.13 6.15 17.94
N TYR A 44 10.87 6.03 17.48
CA TYR A 44 9.96 5.00 17.97
C TYR A 44 10.38 3.61 17.50
N LEU A 45 10.87 3.47 16.26
CA LEU A 45 11.41 2.22 15.74
C LEU A 45 12.67 1.75 16.51
N GLU A 46 13.49 2.69 16.99
CA GLU A 46 14.66 2.35 17.83
C GLU A 46 14.24 1.93 19.25
N ASP A 47 13.20 2.57 19.81
CA ASP A 47 12.74 2.34 21.19
C ASP A 47 11.82 1.12 21.29
N PHE A 48 10.89 0.98 20.34
CA PHE A 48 9.96 -0.14 20.22
C PHE A 48 10.40 -0.98 19.01
N SER A 49 11.01 -2.10 19.26
CA SER A 49 11.66 -2.91 18.23
C SER A 49 10.72 -3.45 17.13
N GLU A 50 9.41 -3.25 17.22
CA GLU A 50 8.42 -3.97 16.40
C GLU A 50 7.17 -3.11 16.19
N LEU A 51 7.23 -2.24 15.19
CA LEU A 51 6.06 -1.44 14.79
C LEU A 51 5.31 -2.01 13.58
N ASP A 52 5.93 -2.89 12.81
CA ASP A 52 5.36 -3.50 11.60
C ASP A 52 5.45 -5.03 11.64
N ASP A 53 4.33 -5.67 11.94
CA ASP A 53 4.21 -7.12 11.97
C ASP A 53 3.85 -7.68 10.58
N ILE A 54 4.35 -8.90 10.29
CA ILE A 54 3.74 -9.73 9.26
C ILE A 54 2.45 -10.29 9.84
N ILE A 55 1.32 -9.99 9.23
CA ILE A 55 0.01 -10.42 9.70
C ILE A 55 -0.47 -11.61 8.87
N VAL A 56 -0.63 -12.77 9.51
CA VAL A 56 -1.33 -13.91 8.89
C VAL A 56 -2.79 -13.83 9.28
N VAL A 57 -3.65 -13.76 8.27
CA VAL A 57 -5.10 -13.70 8.43
C VAL A 57 -5.69 -15.06 8.11
N ILE A 58 -6.49 -15.61 9.01
CA ILE A 58 -7.16 -16.92 8.86
C ILE A 58 -8.66 -16.71 8.86
N GLU A 59 -9.31 -17.03 7.75
CA GLU A 59 -10.76 -17.05 7.58
C GLU A 59 -11.28 -18.47 7.68
N ALA A 60 -12.11 -18.76 8.67
CA ALA A 60 -12.63 -20.10 8.93
C ALA A 60 -14.13 -20.11 9.22
N PRO A 61 -14.85 -21.24 8.96
CA PRO A 61 -16.28 -21.36 9.20
C PRO A 61 -16.67 -21.25 10.69
N SER A 62 -15.75 -21.50 11.61
CA SER A 62 -15.98 -21.39 13.06
C SER A 62 -14.69 -21.07 13.81
N PRO A 63 -14.78 -20.34 14.95
CA PRO A 63 -13.62 -20.00 15.78
C PRO A 63 -12.78 -21.22 16.19
N SER A 64 -13.41 -22.32 16.53
CA SER A 64 -12.72 -23.55 16.94
C SER A 64 -11.88 -24.18 15.81
N ARG A 65 -12.31 -24.02 14.55
CA ARG A 65 -11.50 -24.44 13.39
C ARG A 65 -10.35 -23.47 13.11
N ALA A 66 -10.58 -22.17 13.23
CA ALA A 66 -9.53 -21.16 13.10
C ALA A 66 -8.39 -21.43 14.11
N LYS A 67 -8.72 -21.68 15.37
CA LYS A 67 -7.75 -21.97 16.43
C LYS A 67 -6.90 -23.22 16.12
N ARG A 68 -7.54 -24.35 15.73
CA ARG A 68 -6.81 -25.57 15.37
C ARG A 68 -5.88 -25.37 14.18
N TYR A 69 -6.32 -24.61 13.19
CA TYR A 69 -5.49 -24.27 12.03
C TYR A 69 -4.31 -23.38 12.46
N ALA A 70 -4.54 -22.37 13.27
CA ALA A 70 -3.50 -21.50 13.82
C ALA A 70 -2.44 -22.32 14.60
N ASP A 71 -2.87 -23.22 15.49
CA ASP A 71 -1.97 -24.09 16.25
C ASP A 71 -1.13 -25.01 15.33
N SER A 72 -1.71 -25.48 14.22
CA SER A 72 -0.99 -26.30 13.25
C SER A 72 -0.01 -25.47 12.43
N LEU A 73 -0.41 -24.27 12.02
CA LEU A 73 0.44 -23.34 11.29
C LEU A 73 1.66 -22.93 12.12
N VAL A 74 1.45 -22.56 13.39
CA VAL A 74 2.55 -22.17 14.29
C VAL A 74 3.54 -23.33 14.48
N ARG A 75 3.05 -24.55 14.64
CA ARG A 75 3.93 -25.74 14.72
C ARG A 75 4.74 -25.95 13.44
N THR A 76 4.12 -25.79 12.29
CA THR A 76 4.79 -25.92 10.98
C THR A 76 5.87 -24.83 10.82
N LEU A 77 5.54 -23.58 11.11
CA LEU A 77 6.48 -22.46 11.01
C LEU A 77 7.70 -22.63 11.92
N ARG A 78 7.49 -23.08 13.16
CA ARG A 78 8.59 -23.39 14.10
C ARG A 78 9.44 -24.56 13.63
N HIS A 79 8.83 -25.59 13.03
CA HIS A 79 9.55 -26.74 12.47
C HIS A 79 10.39 -26.34 11.25
N ASP A 80 9.87 -25.44 10.43
CA ASP A 80 10.54 -24.96 9.20
C ASP A 80 11.63 -23.89 9.51
N GLY A 81 11.95 -23.68 10.79
CA GLY A 81 13.08 -22.88 11.22
C GLY A 81 12.80 -21.40 11.43
N LEU A 82 11.53 -20.98 11.40
CA LEU A 82 11.15 -19.62 11.75
C LEU A 82 11.33 -19.40 13.25
N SER A 83 12.38 -18.69 13.63
CA SER A 83 12.73 -18.40 15.04
C SER A 83 11.94 -17.23 15.62
N SER A 84 11.12 -16.58 14.79
CA SER A 84 10.33 -15.41 15.13
C SER A 84 9.31 -15.68 16.22
N ARG A 85 8.99 -14.63 16.97
CA ARG A 85 7.87 -14.66 17.89
C ARG A 85 6.57 -14.61 17.10
N ILE A 86 5.65 -15.56 17.41
CA ILE A 86 4.33 -15.62 16.79
C ILE A 86 3.29 -15.41 17.87
N THR A 87 2.61 -14.27 17.80
CA THR A 87 1.57 -13.86 18.75
C THR A 87 0.19 -14.01 18.09
N TYR A 88 -0.62 -14.92 18.60
CA TYR A 88 -2.01 -15.13 18.13
C TYR A 88 -2.98 -15.37 19.30
N ARG A 89 -2.44 -15.50 20.51
CA ARG A 89 -3.19 -15.61 21.76
C ARG A 89 -2.38 -15.10 22.93
N ILE A 90 -3.04 -14.57 23.93
CA ILE A 90 -2.47 -14.27 25.25
C ILE A 90 -2.59 -15.55 26.09
N ASP A 91 -1.56 -15.86 26.88
CA ASP A 91 -1.62 -17.04 27.79
C ASP A 91 -2.75 -16.88 28.79
N PRO A 92 -3.77 -17.78 28.78
CA PRO A 92 -4.87 -17.75 29.76
C PRO A 92 -4.40 -17.82 31.21
N GLY A 93 -3.27 -18.47 31.46
CA GLY A 93 -2.70 -18.58 32.83
C GLY A 93 -2.35 -17.24 33.47
N PHE A 94 -2.10 -16.21 32.66
CA PHE A 94 -1.91 -14.84 33.14
C PHE A 94 -3.14 -14.30 33.88
N PHE A 95 -4.34 -14.68 33.44
CA PHE A 95 -5.61 -14.21 34.01
C PHE A 95 -6.09 -15.00 35.19
N ASP A 96 -5.54 -16.21 35.47
CA ASP A 96 -6.02 -17.14 36.51
C ASP A 96 -6.17 -16.49 37.90
N ARG A 97 -5.21 -15.63 38.31
CA ARG A 97 -5.26 -14.91 39.58
C ARG A 97 -5.66 -13.45 39.49
N ARG A 98 -6.06 -13.01 38.35
CA ARG A 98 -6.27 -11.61 38.04
C ARG A 98 -7.63 -11.30 37.41
N GLY A 99 -8.38 -12.36 37.04
CA GLY A 99 -9.62 -12.27 36.27
C GLY A 99 -10.64 -11.27 36.82
N LEU A 100 -10.87 -11.28 38.13
CA LEU A 100 -11.82 -10.36 38.76
C LEU A 100 -11.40 -8.87 38.70
N LEU A 101 -10.11 -8.56 38.53
CA LEU A 101 -9.66 -7.16 38.37
C LEU A 101 -10.10 -6.53 37.06
N TYR A 102 -10.39 -7.34 36.02
CA TYR A 102 -10.83 -6.88 34.71
C TYR A 102 -12.32 -6.56 34.63
N LEU A 103 -13.11 -6.98 35.63
CA LEU A 103 -14.50 -6.56 35.72
C LEU A 103 -14.60 -5.08 36.10
N GLY A 104 -15.62 -4.40 35.58
CA GLY A 104 -15.93 -3.03 35.97
C GLY A 104 -16.28 -2.95 37.48
N ARG A 105 -16.02 -1.78 38.10
CA ARG A 105 -16.36 -1.59 39.54
C ARG A 105 -17.83 -1.93 39.85
N GLU A 106 -18.74 -1.45 39.01
CA GLU A 106 -20.17 -1.69 39.16
C GLU A 106 -20.53 -3.17 38.96
N GLU A 107 -19.85 -3.84 38.07
CA GLU A 107 -20.02 -5.29 37.84
C GLU A 107 -19.54 -6.10 39.05
N LEU A 108 -18.40 -5.71 39.64
CA LEU A 108 -17.92 -6.33 40.89
C LEU A 108 -18.88 -6.12 42.08
N VAL A 109 -19.48 -4.94 42.17
CA VAL A 109 -20.50 -4.67 43.21
C VAL A 109 -21.74 -5.54 42.97
N ARG A 110 -22.23 -5.61 41.73
CA ARG A 110 -23.36 -6.49 41.38
C ARG A 110 -23.03 -7.96 41.60
N LEU A 111 -21.81 -8.39 41.29
CA LEU A 111 -21.35 -9.74 41.51
C LEU A 111 -21.30 -10.05 43.02
N ARG A 112 -20.73 -9.13 43.83
CA ARG A 112 -20.72 -9.24 45.29
C ARG A 112 -22.13 -9.42 45.82
N ASP A 113 -23.07 -8.54 45.51
CA ASP A 113 -24.44 -8.54 46.01
C ASP A 113 -25.13 -9.86 45.60
N ARG A 114 -24.96 -10.30 44.37
CA ARG A 114 -25.48 -11.58 43.91
C ARG A 114 -24.88 -12.78 44.68
N LEU A 115 -23.58 -12.78 44.95
CA LEU A 115 -22.96 -13.87 45.73
C LEU A 115 -23.48 -13.93 47.18
N PHE A 116 -23.79 -12.76 47.78
CA PHE A 116 -24.45 -12.74 49.11
C PHE A 116 -25.87 -13.30 49.03
N ASP A 117 -26.65 -12.95 48.02
CA ASP A 117 -28.03 -13.39 47.85
C ASP A 117 -28.14 -14.91 47.58
N TYR A 118 -27.14 -15.46 46.84
CA TYR A 118 -27.13 -16.85 46.40
C TYR A 118 -26.21 -17.75 47.25
N ASP A 119 -25.63 -17.29 48.37
CA ASP A 119 -24.67 -18.06 49.17
C ASP A 119 -25.25 -19.40 49.65
N GLU A 120 -26.48 -19.40 50.19
CA GLU A 120 -27.14 -20.62 50.65
C GLU A 120 -27.39 -21.63 49.51
N PHE A 121 -27.83 -21.13 48.36
CA PHE A 121 -28.02 -21.94 47.15
C PHE A 121 -26.73 -22.58 46.67
N ILE A 122 -25.63 -21.77 46.52
CA ILE A 122 -24.31 -22.25 46.08
C ILE A 122 -23.77 -23.33 47.01
N ARG A 123 -23.83 -23.14 48.33
CA ARG A 123 -23.40 -24.11 49.34
C ARG A 123 -24.23 -25.38 49.31
N SER A 124 -25.56 -25.23 49.18
CA SER A 124 -26.46 -26.40 49.17
C SER A 124 -26.27 -27.24 47.90
N TYR A 125 -26.04 -26.61 46.75
CA TYR A 125 -25.71 -27.31 45.53
C TYR A 125 -24.33 -27.97 45.59
N ALA A 126 -23.30 -27.25 46.07
CA ALA A 126 -21.94 -27.81 46.22
C ALA A 126 -21.90 -29.04 47.12
N ALA A 127 -22.73 -29.09 48.20
CA ALA A 127 -22.83 -30.21 49.09
C ALA A 127 -23.54 -31.46 48.48
N ARG A 128 -24.45 -31.24 47.54
CA ARG A 128 -25.15 -32.30 46.78
C ARG A 128 -25.45 -31.85 45.35
N PRO A 129 -24.48 -31.97 44.45
CA PRO A 129 -24.59 -31.41 43.10
C PRO A 129 -25.38 -32.32 42.16
N THR A 130 -26.67 -32.38 42.41
CA THR A 130 -27.65 -33.15 41.59
C THR A 130 -28.54 -32.20 40.78
N LEU A 131 -29.03 -32.66 39.62
CA LEU A 131 -30.02 -31.92 38.83
C LEU A 131 -31.27 -31.57 39.63
N VAL A 132 -31.69 -32.49 40.51
CA VAL A 132 -32.83 -32.29 41.43
C VAL A 132 -32.56 -31.13 42.37
N ARG A 133 -31.41 -31.14 43.06
CA ARG A 133 -31.05 -30.06 44.00
C ARG A 133 -30.86 -28.71 43.33
N LEU A 134 -30.32 -28.74 42.11
CA LEU A 134 -30.18 -27.54 41.29
C LEU A 134 -31.55 -26.89 41.00
N LEU A 135 -32.51 -27.67 40.53
CA LEU A 135 -33.89 -27.21 40.29
C LEU A 135 -34.65 -26.81 41.56
N GLU A 136 -34.47 -27.53 42.68
CA GLU A 136 -35.05 -27.14 43.95
C GLU A 136 -34.56 -25.79 44.45
N GLY A 137 -33.24 -25.55 44.38
CA GLY A 137 -32.64 -24.31 44.80
C GLY A 137 -33.08 -23.15 43.92
N LEU A 138 -33.17 -23.35 42.59
CA LEU A 138 -33.66 -22.36 41.65
C LEU A 138 -35.15 -22.06 41.91
N ASN A 139 -35.98 -23.07 42.19
CA ASN A 139 -37.39 -22.88 42.58
C ASN A 139 -37.53 -22.01 43.82
N GLN A 140 -36.67 -22.24 44.83
CA GLN A 140 -36.67 -21.44 46.05
C GLN A 140 -36.30 -19.97 45.77
N GLN A 141 -35.27 -19.75 44.99
CA GLN A 141 -34.88 -18.38 44.60
C GLN A 141 -36.00 -17.70 43.82
N PHE A 142 -36.61 -18.38 42.89
CA PHE A 142 -37.73 -17.88 42.13
C PHE A 142 -38.95 -17.54 43.01
N ALA A 143 -39.28 -18.41 43.99
CA ALA A 143 -40.35 -18.16 44.93
C ALA A 143 -40.02 -16.96 45.86
N ASN A 144 -38.77 -16.82 46.30
CA ASN A 144 -38.32 -15.68 47.11
C ASN A 144 -38.42 -14.36 46.30
N ALA A 145 -38.02 -14.37 45.06
CA ALA A 145 -38.13 -13.18 44.17
C ALA A 145 -39.58 -12.77 43.97
N MET A 146 -40.48 -13.75 43.77
CA MET A 146 -41.94 -13.48 43.69
C MET A 146 -42.51 -12.89 45.00
N ALA A 147 -42.11 -13.43 46.16
CA ALA A 147 -42.60 -12.99 47.45
C ALA A 147 -42.16 -11.57 47.79
N LEU A 148 -41.03 -11.12 47.30
CA LEU A 148 -40.48 -9.78 47.49
C LEU A 148 -40.97 -8.77 46.45
N GLY A 149 -41.80 -9.18 45.50
CA GLY A 149 -42.32 -8.29 44.45
C GLY A 149 -41.27 -7.81 43.43
N PHE A 150 -40.10 -8.42 43.42
CA PHE A 150 -38.99 -8.01 42.50
C PHE A 150 -39.20 -8.40 41.02
N LEU A 151 -40.25 -9.21 40.71
CA LEU A 151 -40.57 -9.58 39.32
C LEU A 151 -41.20 -8.42 38.50
N ASP A 152 -41.65 -7.37 39.17
CA ASP A 152 -42.28 -6.19 38.54
C ASP A 152 -41.28 -5.05 38.28
N LEU A 153 -40.07 -5.17 38.76
CA LEU A 153 -39.02 -4.14 38.63
C LEU A 153 -38.09 -4.53 37.46
N GLY A 154 -38.30 -3.98 36.28
CA GLY A 154 -37.46 -4.12 35.08
C GLY A 154 -35.97 -3.80 35.28
N ILE A 155 -35.38 -4.29 36.34
CA ILE A 155 -33.96 -4.15 36.66
C ILE A 155 -33.22 -5.31 35.99
N GLY A 156 -32.28 -5.02 35.17
CA GLY A 156 -31.51 -5.91 34.27
C GLY A 156 -30.77 -7.12 34.88
N GLY A 157 -31.19 -7.61 36.07
CA GLY A 157 -30.73 -8.84 36.70
C GLY A 157 -31.51 -10.09 36.27
N ASP A 158 -32.81 -9.95 36.06
CA ASP A 158 -33.75 -11.07 35.91
C ASP A 158 -33.68 -11.80 34.57
N GLN A 159 -33.14 -11.19 33.54
CA GLN A 159 -32.95 -11.86 32.23
C GLN A 159 -31.84 -12.93 32.28
N ALA A 160 -30.91 -12.85 33.22
CA ALA A 160 -29.85 -13.83 33.38
C ALA A 160 -30.40 -15.12 33.99
N ASP A 161 -31.27 -15.02 34.99
CA ASP A 161 -31.87 -16.17 35.69
C ASP A 161 -32.86 -16.94 34.78
N LEU A 162 -33.65 -16.24 33.99
CA LEU A 162 -34.50 -16.86 32.99
C LEU A 162 -33.73 -17.59 31.90
N ARG A 163 -32.59 -17.04 31.48
CA ARG A 163 -31.72 -17.68 30.48
C ARG A 163 -31.00 -18.89 31.05
N PHE A 164 -30.55 -18.82 32.31
CA PHE A 164 -29.97 -19.95 33.00
C PHE A 164 -30.95 -21.14 33.07
N LEU A 165 -32.16 -20.86 33.55
CA LEU A 165 -33.25 -21.85 33.61
C LEU A 165 -33.60 -22.38 32.21
N GLY A 166 -33.71 -21.50 31.23
CA GLY A 166 -33.98 -21.87 29.83
C GLY A 166 -32.95 -22.84 29.28
N THR A 167 -31.65 -22.53 29.46
CA THR A 167 -30.54 -23.37 29.01
C THR A 167 -30.53 -24.72 29.73
N LEU A 168 -30.78 -24.74 31.04
CA LEU A 168 -30.85 -25.97 31.83
C LEU A 168 -32.00 -26.88 31.38
N VAL A 169 -33.17 -26.31 31.16
CA VAL A 169 -34.36 -27.05 30.70
C VAL A 169 -34.14 -27.59 29.30
N ASP A 170 -33.57 -26.78 28.39
CA ASP A 170 -33.23 -27.22 27.05
C ASP A 170 -32.18 -28.35 27.05
N GLN A 171 -31.18 -28.30 27.95
CA GLN A 171 -30.22 -29.38 28.12
C GLN A 171 -30.88 -30.68 28.60
N ILE A 172 -31.77 -30.61 29.59
CA ILE A 172 -32.51 -31.77 30.07
C ILE A 172 -33.35 -32.38 28.93
N THR A 173 -34.11 -31.55 28.20
CA THR A 173 -34.93 -32.02 27.09
C THR A 173 -34.08 -32.62 25.99
N GLY A 174 -32.99 -31.91 25.55
CA GLY A 174 -32.08 -32.40 24.55
C GLY A 174 -31.45 -33.75 24.87
N ARG A 175 -31.07 -33.98 26.13
CA ARG A 175 -30.55 -35.30 26.59
C ARG A 175 -31.60 -36.40 26.55
N LEU A 176 -32.85 -36.09 26.84
CA LEU A 176 -33.95 -37.01 26.67
C LEU A 176 -34.27 -37.32 25.20
N ASP A 177 -33.98 -36.39 24.28
CA ASP A 177 -34.15 -36.55 22.84
C ASP A 177 -32.87 -37.14 22.15
N GLY A 178 -31.84 -37.52 22.94
CA GLY A 178 -30.60 -38.14 22.41
C GLY A 178 -29.51 -37.20 22.00
N ALA A 179 -29.61 -35.90 22.29
CA ALA A 179 -28.53 -34.93 22.00
C ALA A 179 -27.29 -35.23 22.87
N ALA A 180 -26.13 -35.24 22.21
CA ALA A 180 -24.84 -35.46 22.91
C ALA A 180 -24.15 -34.16 23.32
N PHE A 181 -24.66 -33.02 22.88
CA PHE A 181 -23.99 -31.72 23.00
C PHE A 181 -24.31 -31.05 24.35
N TYR A 182 -23.26 -30.58 25.05
CA TYR A 182 -23.37 -29.85 26.32
C TYR A 182 -23.16 -28.33 26.05
N VAL A 183 -24.02 -27.52 26.67
CA VAL A 183 -23.88 -26.07 26.74
C VAL A 183 -23.90 -25.66 28.20
N SER A 184 -22.87 -24.94 28.63
CA SER A 184 -22.78 -24.49 30.03
C SER A 184 -23.90 -23.49 30.38
N PRO A 185 -24.70 -23.76 31.42
CA PRO A 185 -25.60 -22.75 31.97
C PRO A 185 -24.91 -21.80 32.95
N TRP A 186 -23.74 -22.16 33.45
CA TRP A 186 -23.01 -21.42 34.49
C TRP A 186 -22.39 -20.12 33.99
N ASP A 187 -22.28 -19.91 32.66
CA ASP A 187 -21.72 -18.70 32.08
C ASP A 187 -22.50 -17.44 32.46
N MET A 188 -23.71 -17.59 32.94
CA MET A 188 -24.58 -16.50 33.39
C MET A 188 -24.49 -16.18 34.89
N GLY A 189 -24.01 -17.12 35.74
CA GLY A 189 -23.95 -16.98 37.18
C GLY A 189 -22.57 -16.67 37.74
N PHE A 190 -21.52 -17.23 37.16
CA PHE A 190 -20.13 -17.08 37.57
C PHE A 190 -19.26 -16.48 36.47
N SER A 191 -19.85 -15.59 35.64
CA SER A 191 -19.15 -15.01 34.51
C SER A 191 -18.06 -14.05 34.99
N LEU A 192 -16.84 -14.29 34.54
CA LEU A 192 -15.72 -13.37 34.63
C LEU A 192 -15.74 -12.39 33.43
N GLY A 193 -16.93 -12.14 32.86
CA GLY A 193 -17.10 -11.27 31.69
C GLY A 193 -16.50 -11.88 30.43
N ASN A 194 -15.78 -11.07 29.65
CA ASN A 194 -15.15 -11.51 28.39
C ASN A 194 -14.09 -12.61 28.59
N LEU A 195 -13.62 -12.88 29.80
CA LEU A 195 -12.63 -13.93 30.09
C LEU A 195 -13.22 -15.35 30.06
N ASP A 196 -14.53 -15.49 30.17
CA ASP A 196 -15.22 -16.79 30.08
C ASP A 196 -15.56 -17.16 28.63
N ASP A 197 -15.39 -16.24 27.68
CA ASP A 197 -15.50 -16.57 26.25
C ASP A 197 -14.43 -17.61 25.89
N PRO A 198 -14.77 -18.79 25.35
CA PRO A 198 -13.80 -19.78 24.92
C PRO A 198 -12.84 -19.24 23.85
N ASP A 199 -13.15 -18.08 23.27
CA ASP A 199 -12.31 -17.39 22.32
C ASP A 199 -11.50 -16.25 22.95
N ALA A 200 -11.67 -16.01 24.27
CA ALA A 200 -10.92 -15.01 25.01
C ALA A 200 -9.40 -15.22 24.89
N GLY A 201 -8.68 -14.12 24.72
CA GLY A 201 -7.24 -14.14 24.54
C GLY A 201 -6.76 -14.39 23.11
N TYR A 202 -7.61 -14.86 22.19
CA TYR A 202 -7.27 -14.95 20.77
C TYR A 202 -7.59 -13.64 20.04
N TYR A 203 -6.76 -13.28 19.06
CA TYR A 203 -6.96 -12.06 18.27
C TYR A 203 -7.96 -12.29 17.13
N PHE A 204 -9.24 -12.31 17.47
CA PHE A 204 -10.34 -12.40 16.50
C PHE A 204 -10.82 -11.01 16.04
N SER A 205 -11.35 -10.95 14.80
CA SER A 205 -12.18 -9.82 14.38
C SER A 205 -13.47 -9.75 15.22
N SER A 206 -14.12 -8.57 15.25
CA SER A 206 -15.36 -8.35 16.02
C SER A 206 -16.50 -9.30 15.63
N ASP A 207 -16.56 -9.74 14.38
CA ASP A 207 -17.50 -10.74 13.86
C ASP A 207 -17.04 -12.19 14.03
N LYS A 208 -15.86 -12.42 14.66
CA LYS A 208 -15.21 -13.72 14.87
C LYS A 208 -14.96 -14.56 13.62
N ARG A 209 -14.99 -13.94 12.43
CA ARG A 209 -14.71 -14.63 11.15
C ARG A 209 -13.22 -14.75 10.84
N LEU A 210 -12.44 -13.76 11.28
CA LEU A 210 -11.01 -13.70 11.04
C LEU A 210 -10.25 -13.91 12.35
N LEU A 211 -9.21 -14.74 12.31
CA LEU A 211 -8.21 -14.88 13.37
C LEU A 211 -6.88 -14.32 12.85
N PHE A 212 -6.25 -13.47 13.63
CA PHE A 212 -4.98 -12.83 13.29
C PHE A 212 -3.82 -13.49 14.02
N LEU A 213 -2.74 -13.76 13.27
CA LEU A 213 -1.44 -14.12 13.83
C LEU A 213 -0.46 -13.02 13.48
N PHE A 214 0.18 -12.46 14.46
CA PHE A 214 1.25 -11.47 14.31
C PHE A 214 2.59 -12.21 14.36
N VAL A 215 3.33 -12.15 13.27
CA VAL A 215 4.69 -12.72 13.21
C VAL A 215 5.65 -11.56 13.36
N GLU A 216 6.20 -11.46 14.56
CA GLU A 216 7.14 -10.41 14.95
C GLU A 216 8.54 -10.86 14.52
N GLU A 217 9.03 -10.33 13.44
CA GLU A 217 10.36 -10.63 12.97
C GLU A 217 11.13 -9.33 12.69
N ARG A 218 12.37 -9.26 13.17
CA ARG A 218 13.31 -8.23 12.74
C ARG A 218 13.58 -8.41 11.25
N LEU A 219 12.84 -7.68 10.45
CA LEU A 219 13.14 -7.55 9.04
C LEU A 219 14.30 -6.60 8.91
N ASP A 220 15.38 -7.06 8.27
CA ASP A 220 16.51 -6.20 8.00
C ASP A 220 16.12 -5.26 6.86
N GLU A 221 16.04 -3.96 7.13
CA GLU A 221 15.54 -2.97 6.15
C GLU A 221 16.37 -2.96 4.88
N ASP A 222 17.61 -3.44 4.94
CA ASP A 222 18.58 -3.46 3.86
C ASP A 222 18.68 -4.82 3.13
N ASP A 223 18.04 -5.89 3.64
CA ASP A 223 18.15 -7.23 3.07
C ASP A 223 16.83 -7.75 2.48
N PHE A 224 16.48 -7.22 1.31
CA PHE A 224 15.29 -7.63 0.54
C PHE A 224 15.25 -9.14 0.27
N ALA A 225 16.38 -9.74 -0.08
CA ALA A 225 16.42 -11.16 -0.45
C ALA A 225 16.07 -12.06 0.73
N ASN A 226 16.53 -11.71 1.93
CA ASN A 226 16.30 -12.46 3.17
C ASN A 226 14.86 -12.26 3.67
N ASN A 227 14.36 -11.01 3.63
CA ASN A 227 12.97 -10.69 4.00
C ASN A 227 11.97 -11.45 3.13
N ARG A 228 12.20 -11.46 1.81
CA ARG A 228 11.39 -12.20 0.85
C ARG A 228 11.42 -13.72 1.12
N GLY A 229 12.58 -14.27 1.47
CA GLY A 229 12.72 -15.68 1.84
C GLY A 229 11.84 -16.07 3.03
N ARG A 230 11.75 -15.19 4.02
CA ARG A 230 10.93 -15.39 5.23
C ARG A 230 9.42 -15.32 4.93
N ILE A 231 8.98 -14.31 4.20
CA ILE A 231 7.58 -14.17 3.75
C ILE A 231 7.17 -15.39 2.93
N GLU A 232 8.04 -15.87 2.03
CA GLU A 232 7.76 -17.05 1.22
C GLU A 232 7.71 -18.33 2.06
N THR A 233 8.50 -18.44 3.12
CA THR A 233 8.40 -19.57 4.09
C THR A 233 7.02 -19.62 4.73
N ILE A 234 6.48 -18.47 5.15
CA ILE A 234 5.12 -18.39 5.71
C ILE A 234 4.08 -18.79 4.65
N ARG A 235 4.20 -18.30 3.42
CA ARG A 235 3.32 -18.65 2.30
C ARG A 235 3.36 -20.14 1.98
N LEU A 236 4.54 -20.74 2.01
CA LEU A 236 4.70 -22.18 1.79
C LEU A 236 4.02 -23.01 2.88
N ALA A 237 4.15 -22.61 4.15
CA ALA A 237 3.48 -23.26 5.27
C ALA A 237 1.95 -23.18 5.15
N ILE A 238 1.41 -22.02 4.76
CA ILE A 238 -0.02 -21.83 4.48
C ILE A 238 -0.47 -22.75 3.32
N ARG A 239 0.25 -22.77 2.21
CA ARG A 239 -0.07 -23.64 1.04
C ARG A 239 -0.05 -25.12 1.40
N LYS A 240 0.90 -25.55 2.24
CA LYS A 240 0.99 -26.94 2.71
C LYS A 240 -0.25 -27.33 3.52
N LEU A 241 -0.68 -26.47 4.43
CA LEU A 241 -1.86 -26.73 5.27
C LEU A 241 -3.19 -26.55 4.51
N ALA A 242 -3.24 -25.72 3.47
CA ALA A 242 -4.43 -25.54 2.65
C ALA A 242 -4.88 -26.83 1.96
N SER A 243 -3.96 -27.77 1.69
CA SER A 243 -4.29 -29.09 1.14
C SER A 243 -5.02 -29.99 2.15
N GLU A 244 -4.83 -29.75 3.46
CA GLU A 244 -5.42 -30.52 4.55
C GLU A 244 -6.74 -29.90 5.07
N ALA A 245 -6.95 -28.59 4.82
CA ALA A 245 -8.07 -27.82 5.35
C ALA A 245 -8.70 -26.94 4.25
N THR A 246 -9.42 -27.57 3.33
CA THR A 246 -9.99 -26.92 2.13
C THR A 246 -11.10 -25.89 2.41
N ASP A 247 -11.67 -25.90 3.61
CA ASP A 247 -12.71 -24.99 4.06
C ASP A 247 -12.15 -23.75 4.80
N ILE A 248 -10.83 -23.68 4.97
CA ILE A 248 -10.14 -22.54 5.59
C ILE A 248 -9.35 -21.78 4.53
N ARG A 249 -9.44 -20.47 4.56
CA ARG A 249 -8.62 -19.58 3.75
C ARG A 249 -7.65 -18.84 4.66
N ALA A 250 -6.39 -18.83 4.29
CA ALA A 250 -5.39 -18.06 5.01
C ALA A 250 -4.47 -17.36 4.02
N GLY A 251 -3.94 -16.21 4.41
CA GLY A 251 -2.97 -15.46 3.64
C GLY A 251 -2.22 -14.46 4.50
N VAL A 252 -1.28 -13.78 3.88
CA VAL A 252 -0.38 -12.84 4.55
C VAL A 252 -0.63 -11.40 4.12
N THR A 253 -0.55 -10.47 5.07
CA THR A 253 -0.63 -9.02 4.87
C THR A 253 0.26 -8.30 5.90
N GLY A 254 0.11 -7.00 6.02
CA GLY A 254 0.92 -6.13 6.87
C GLY A 254 1.92 -5.32 6.05
N GLY A 255 2.40 -4.21 6.63
CA GLY A 255 3.29 -3.25 5.94
C GLY A 255 4.46 -3.89 5.21
N PRO A 256 5.25 -4.77 5.88
CA PRO A 256 6.39 -5.43 5.25
C PRO A 256 6.04 -6.32 4.06
N VAL A 257 4.92 -7.03 4.14
CA VAL A 257 4.48 -7.94 3.06
C VAL A 257 3.98 -7.15 1.86
N ILE A 258 3.23 -6.07 2.11
CA ILE A 258 2.74 -5.18 1.06
C ILE A 258 3.92 -4.53 0.34
N ALA A 259 4.93 -4.06 1.07
CA ALA A 259 6.14 -3.46 0.50
C ALA A 259 6.97 -4.45 -0.33
N ASP A 260 7.12 -5.72 0.14
CA ASP A 260 7.82 -6.78 -0.61
C ASP A 260 7.09 -7.15 -1.90
N ASP A 261 5.76 -7.32 -1.84
CA ASP A 261 4.93 -7.63 -3.00
C ASP A 261 4.95 -6.49 -4.03
N GLU A 262 4.90 -5.24 -3.58
CA GLU A 262 4.99 -4.04 -4.42
C GLU A 262 6.34 -4.00 -5.16
N MET A 263 7.45 -4.13 -4.41
CA MET A 263 8.77 -4.13 -5.00
C MET A 263 8.97 -5.29 -5.97
N GLY A 264 8.56 -6.49 -5.58
CA GLY A 264 8.66 -7.69 -6.42
C GLY A 264 7.87 -7.56 -7.73
N THR A 265 6.70 -6.94 -7.67
CA THR A 265 5.85 -6.68 -8.84
C THR A 265 6.45 -5.57 -9.70
N ALA A 266 6.85 -4.44 -9.10
CA ALA A 266 7.47 -3.33 -9.81
C ALA A 266 8.76 -3.75 -10.53
N PHE A 267 9.59 -4.58 -9.89
CA PHE A 267 10.81 -5.12 -10.50
C PHE A 267 10.51 -6.00 -11.72
N ARG A 268 9.56 -6.94 -11.58
CA ARG A 268 9.15 -7.83 -12.68
C ARG A 268 8.55 -7.05 -13.84
N ASP A 269 7.65 -6.12 -13.54
CA ASP A 269 6.98 -5.28 -14.53
C ASP A 269 7.99 -4.37 -15.25
N SER A 270 8.95 -3.76 -14.52
CA SER A 270 10.01 -2.94 -15.10
C SER A 270 10.96 -3.75 -15.98
N ALA A 271 11.30 -4.98 -15.60
CA ALA A 271 12.12 -5.87 -16.43
C ALA A 271 11.41 -6.25 -17.72
N LEU A 272 10.12 -6.60 -17.64
CA LEU A 272 9.28 -6.89 -18.83
C LEU A 272 9.14 -5.65 -19.71
N ALA A 273 8.84 -4.48 -19.14
CA ALA A 273 8.72 -3.24 -19.88
C ALA A 273 10.04 -2.87 -20.57
N THR A 274 11.18 -3.01 -19.89
CA THR A 274 12.51 -2.75 -20.44
C THR A 274 12.82 -3.69 -21.63
N GLY A 275 12.55 -4.98 -21.46
CA GLY A 275 12.71 -5.97 -22.55
C GLY A 275 11.81 -5.66 -23.74
N LEU A 276 10.55 -5.32 -23.50
CA LEU A 276 9.58 -4.96 -24.53
C LEU A 276 9.99 -3.64 -25.22
N ALA A 277 10.42 -2.61 -24.46
CA ALA A 277 10.94 -1.37 -25.00
C ALA A 277 12.09 -1.63 -25.98
N ALA A 278 13.06 -2.46 -25.59
CA ALA A 278 14.19 -2.79 -26.45
C ALA A 278 13.75 -3.51 -27.75
N VAL A 279 12.83 -4.47 -27.66
CA VAL A 279 12.29 -5.20 -28.81
C VAL A 279 11.48 -4.29 -29.73
N LEU A 280 10.59 -3.46 -29.19
CA LEU A 280 9.79 -2.52 -29.97
C LEU A 280 10.68 -1.45 -30.63
N THR A 281 11.64 -0.90 -29.91
CA THR A 281 12.62 0.05 -30.43
C THR A 281 13.43 -0.58 -31.57
N LEU A 282 13.91 -1.83 -31.42
CA LEU A 282 14.59 -2.56 -32.47
C LEU A 282 13.68 -2.74 -33.69
N ALA A 283 12.41 -3.10 -33.51
CA ALA A 283 11.45 -3.27 -34.60
C ALA A 283 11.23 -1.95 -35.35
N VAL A 284 11.03 -0.84 -34.61
CA VAL A 284 10.88 0.50 -35.21
C VAL A 284 12.11 0.87 -36.03
N LEU A 285 13.32 0.67 -35.50
CA LEU A 285 14.57 0.96 -36.19
C LEU A 285 14.78 0.05 -37.43
N LEU A 286 14.39 -1.23 -37.37
CA LEU A 286 14.45 -2.14 -38.50
C LEU A 286 13.52 -1.72 -39.62
N VAL A 287 12.31 -1.28 -39.30
CA VAL A 287 11.37 -0.75 -40.31
C VAL A 287 11.91 0.53 -40.92
N ALA A 288 12.48 1.43 -40.13
CA ALA A 288 13.00 2.72 -40.58
C ALA A 288 14.25 2.57 -41.44
N TYR A 289 15.24 1.84 -40.96
CA TYR A 289 16.53 1.73 -41.65
C TYR A 289 16.64 0.52 -42.59
N ARG A 290 15.70 -0.44 -42.49
CA ARG A 290 15.70 -1.70 -43.26
C ARG A 290 17.03 -2.47 -43.23
N ARG A 291 17.82 -2.26 -42.16
CA ARG A 291 19.17 -2.84 -41.98
C ARG A 291 19.40 -3.23 -40.52
N LEU A 292 19.53 -4.53 -40.28
CA LEU A 292 19.76 -5.08 -38.94
C LEU A 292 21.05 -4.53 -38.32
N SER A 293 22.14 -4.41 -39.10
CA SER A 293 23.42 -3.93 -38.52
C SER A 293 23.36 -2.52 -37.99
N THR A 294 22.71 -1.58 -38.68
CA THR A 294 22.58 -0.17 -38.25
C THR A 294 21.71 -0.09 -37.00
N SER A 295 20.60 -0.84 -36.98
CA SER A 295 19.70 -0.90 -35.82
C SER A 295 20.41 -1.50 -34.60
N LEU A 296 21.18 -2.58 -34.77
CA LEU A 296 21.96 -3.18 -33.70
C LEU A 296 23.10 -2.28 -33.20
N LEU A 297 23.76 -1.49 -34.08
CA LEU A 297 24.78 -0.53 -33.67
C LEU A 297 24.18 0.57 -32.76
N LEU A 298 23.02 1.09 -33.12
CA LEU A 298 22.30 2.06 -32.27
C LEU A 298 21.95 1.46 -30.90
N LEU A 299 21.38 0.25 -30.90
CA LEU A 299 21.01 -0.42 -29.65
C LEU A 299 22.22 -0.76 -28.78
N ALA A 300 23.33 -1.21 -29.39
CA ALA A 300 24.58 -1.48 -28.68
C ALA A 300 25.19 -0.19 -28.08
N THR A 301 25.09 0.93 -28.80
CA THR A 301 25.52 2.24 -28.26
C THR A 301 24.67 2.64 -27.06
N LEU A 302 23.35 2.47 -27.18
CA LEU A 302 22.41 2.75 -26.07
C LEU A 302 22.69 1.83 -24.87
N ALA A 303 22.86 0.52 -25.08
CA ALA A 303 23.18 -0.42 -24.00
C ALA A 303 24.50 -0.04 -23.29
N THR A 304 25.50 0.41 -24.05
CA THR A 304 26.75 0.93 -23.47
C THR A 304 26.50 2.17 -22.60
N SER A 305 25.65 3.09 -23.06
CA SER A 305 25.30 4.29 -22.28
C SER A 305 24.57 3.96 -20.98
N LEU A 306 23.69 2.94 -21.00
CA LEU A 306 23.01 2.48 -19.79
C LEU A 306 23.99 1.88 -18.78
N LEU A 307 24.98 1.13 -19.24
CA LEU A 307 26.04 0.62 -18.34
C LEU A 307 26.88 1.76 -17.73
N TRP A 308 27.20 2.80 -18.50
CA TRP A 308 27.86 3.98 -17.95
C TRP A 308 26.98 4.69 -16.92
N ALA A 309 25.71 4.88 -17.24
CA ALA A 309 24.75 5.50 -16.32
C ALA A 309 24.64 4.71 -15.02
N LEU A 310 24.47 3.38 -15.10
CA LEU A 310 24.43 2.51 -13.93
C LEU A 310 25.70 2.61 -13.08
N GLY A 311 26.88 2.67 -13.71
CA GLY A 311 28.12 2.86 -12.97
C GLY A 311 28.18 4.19 -12.21
N VAL A 312 27.71 5.29 -12.82
CA VAL A 312 27.62 6.61 -12.16
C VAL A 312 26.55 6.57 -11.04
N ILE A 313 25.41 5.97 -11.27
CA ILE A 313 24.34 5.82 -10.28
C ILE A 313 24.85 5.03 -9.06
N THR A 314 25.51 3.90 -9.30
CA THR A 314 26.11 3.09 -8.24
C THR A 314 27.15 3.86 -7.43
N LEU A 315 27.93 4.71 -8.08
CA LEU A 315 28.97 5.53 -7.41
C LEU A 315 28.38 6.64 -6.53
N PHE A 316 27.30 7.31 -6.97
CA PHE A 316 26.77 8.49 -6.29
C PHE A 316 25.53 8.21 -5.44
N VAL A 317 24.72 7.21 -5.79
CA VAL A 317 23.49 6.83 -5.08
C VAL A 317 23.65 5.52 -4.32
N GLY A 318 24.28 4.49 -4.95
CA GLY A 318 24.58 3.20 -4.36
C GLY A 318 23.40 2.22 -4.37
N HIS A 319 22.17 2.69 -4.62
CA HIS A 319 20.97 1.85 -4.63
C HIS A 319 19.94 2.30 -5.69
N LEU A 320 18.98 1.44 -5.97
CA LEU A 320 17.79 1.76 -6.78
C LEU A 320 16.52 1.58 -5.95
N SER A 321 15.66 2.58 -5.96
CA SER A 321 14.31 2.53 -5.36
C SER A 321 13.27 2.04 -6.38
N VAL A 322 12.04 1.73 -5.91
CA VAL A 322 10.89 1.37 -6.78
C VAL A 322 10.70 2.41 -7.90
N PHE A 323 10.82 3.70 -7.57
CA PHE A 323 10.67 4.77 -8.54
C PHE A 323 11.82 4.83 -9.55
N SER A 324 13.05 4.60 -9.10
CA SER A 324 14.23 4.69 -9.96
C SER A 324 14.41 3.49 -10.89
N ILE A 325 13.87 2.31 -10.59
CA ILE A 325 13.96 1.12 -11.47
C ILE A 325 13.31 1.36 -12.85
N MET A 326 12.24 2.15 -12.91
CA MET A 326 11.52 2.43 -14.15
C MET A 326 12.32 3.23 -15.18
N PHE A 327 13.44 3.86 -14.78
CA PHE A 327 14.22 4.73 -15.67
C PHE A 327 14.77 3.99 -16.91
N LEU A 328 15.04 2.68 -16.80
CA LEU A 328 15.63 1.92 -17.91
C LEU A 328 14.76 1.92 -19.16
N SER A 329 13.46 1.65 -19.02
CA SER A 329 12.53 1.66 -20.16
C SER A 329 12.32 3.06 -20.72
N LEU A 330 12.28 4.08 -19.84
CA LEU A 330 12.18 5.50 -20.25
C LEU A 330 13.39 5.93 -21.07
N VAL A 331 14.60 5.62 -20.60
CA VAL A 331 15.85 6.00 -21.27
C VAL A 331 16.05 5.24 -22.59
N ILE A 332 15.57 4.00 -22.71
CA ILE A 332 15.59 3.28 -24.01
C ILE A 332 14.77 4.04 -25.05
N GLY A 333 13.60 4.59 -24.68
CA GLY A 333 12.77 5.36 -25.58
C GLY A 333 13.38 6.70 -25.99
N VAL A 334 13.88 7.48 -25.03
CA VAL A 334 14.36 8.86 -25.25
C VAL A 334 15.84 8.91 -25.65
N GLY A 335 16.66 8.04 -25.08
CA GLY A 335 18.12 8.07 -25.30
C GLY A 335 18.58 7.69 -26.70
N ILE A 336 17.75 6.94 -27.45
CA ILE A 336 18.04 6.54 -28.84
C ILE A 336 17.92 7.71 -29.83
N ASP A 337 17.16 8.74 -29.50
CA ASP A 337 16.80 9.85 -30.35
C ASP A 337 18.03 10.60 -30.86
N TYR A 338 19.03 10.80 -30.02
CA TYR A 338 20.31 11.41 -30.39
C TYR A 338 21.02 10.64 -31.50
N GLY A 339 20.96 9.31 -31.42
CA GLY A 339 21.49 8.43 -32.47
C GLY A 339 20.72 8.50 -33.76
N ILE A 340 19.40 8.63 -33.69
CA ILE A 340 18.52 8.81 -34.87
C ILE A 340 18.85 10.11 -35.61
N TYR A 341 18.90 11.24 -34.92
CA TYR A 341 19.23 12.52 -35.51
C TYR A 341 20.64 12.54 -36.08
N PHE A 342 21.62 11.95 -35.38
CA PHE A 342 22.98 11.85 -35.89
C PHE A 342 23.05 11.03 -37.18
N LEU A 343 22.37 9.87 -37.25
CA LEU A 343 22.35 9.01 -38.43
C LEU A 343 21.68 9.66 -39.63
N TYR A 344 20.51 10.32 -39.42
CA TYR A 344 19.84 11.02 -40.50
C TYR A 344 20.74 12.08 -41.12
N ARG A 345 21.40 12.89 -40.29
CA ARG A 345 22.31 13.93 -40.78
C ARG A 345 23.56 13.34 -41.43
N PHE A 346 24.09 12.27 -40.86
CA PHE A 346 25.25 11.60 -41.46
C PHE A 346 24.94 11.07 -42.86
N HIS A 347 23.75 10.52 -43.09
CA HIS A 347 23.37 10.07 -44.42
C HIS A 347 23.22 11.23 -45.39
N GLU A 348 22.60 12.35 -44.96
CA GLU A 348 22.50 13.55 -45.78
C GLU A 348 23.85 14.10 -46.25
N GLU A 349 24.84 14.14 -45.33
CA GLU A 349 26.19 14.64 -45.68
C GLU A 349 26.98 13.64 -46.50
N TRP A 350 26.72 12.34 -46.29
CA TRP A 350 27.44 11.29 -47.05
C TRP A 350 26.93 11.16 -48.48
N GLU A 351 25.67 11.40 -48.77
CA GLU A 351 25.12 11.48 -50.15
C GLU A 351 25.78 12.55 -51.00
N LEU A 352 26.47 13.52 -50.40
CA LEU A 352 27.29 14.54 -51.09
C LEU A 352 28.63 14.00 -51.64
N ASN A 353 28.88 12.68 -51.57
CA ASN A 353 30.11 12.03 -52.00
C ASN A 353 31.39 12.53 -51.34
N VAL A 354 31.29 13.08 -50.09
CA VAL A 354 32.44 13.47 -49.29
C VAL A 354 33.04 12.28 -48.56
N PRO A 355 34.37 12.33 -48.20
CA PRO A 355 34.98 11.29 -47.39
C PRO A 355 34.25 11.07 -46.04
N ILE A 356 34.17 9.82 -45.55
CA ILE A 356 33.43 9.48 -44.31
C ILE A 356 33.84 10.36 -43.14
N ALA A 357 35.14 10.65 -42.97
CA ALA A 357 35.65 11.52 -41.92
C ALA A 357 35.12 12.95 -41.98
N GLU A 358 35.01 13.51 -43.20
CA GLU A 358 34.47 14.84 -43.42
C GLU A 358 32.94 14.84 -43.24
N ALA A 359 32.23 13.82 -43.71
CA ALA A 359 30.79 13.66 -43.43
C ALA A 359 30.49 13.59 -41.94
N MET A 360 31.30 12.82 -41.18
CA MET A 360 31.19 12.74 -39.71
C MET A 360 31.47 14.11 -39.03
N ARG A 361 32.49 14.80 -39.45
CA ARG A 361 32.81 16.13 -38.90
C ARG A 361 31.68 17.12 -39.15
N ARG A 362 31.20 17.20 -40.39
CA ARG A 362 30.07 18.08 -40.73
C ARG A 362 28.79 17.70 -39.98
N THR A 363 28.54 16.44 -39.79
CA THR A 363 27.40 15.95 -38.97
C THR A 363 27.53 16.43 -37.55
N ALA A 364 28.68 16.19 -36.89
CA ALA A 364 28.90 16.62 -35.52
C ALA A 364 28.80 18.14 -35.35
N ASP A 365 29.43 18.92 -36.26
CA ASP A 365 29.41 20.38 -36.19
C ASP A 365 28.02 20.98 -36.38
N ARG A 366 27.16 20.35 -37.21
CA ARG A 366 25.83 20.89 -37.56
C ARG A 366 24.70 20.38 -36.68
N THR A 367 24.78 19.12 -36.27
CA THR A 367 23.71 18.46 -35.48
C THR A 367 24.04 18.43 -34.01
N GLY A 368 25.34 18.39 -33.65
CA GLY A 368 25.80 18.33 -32.28
C GLY A 368 25.21 19.41 -31.35
N PRO A 369 25.19 20.69 -31.73
CA PRO A 369 24.57 21.74 -30.90
C PRO A 369 23.07 21.54 -30.67
N GLY A 370 22.31 21.07 -31.67
CA GLY A 370 20.88 20.77 -31.52
C GLY A 370 20.65 19.55 -30.62
N MET A 371 21.45 18.50 -30.80
CA MET A 371 21.40 17.31 -29.92
C MET A 371 21.79 17.66 -28.48
N LEU A 372 22.83 18.49 -28.27
CA LEU A 372 23.21 18.95 -26.94
C LEU A 372 22.09 19.75 -26.29
N LEU A 373 21.41 20.62 -27.05
CA LEU A 373 20.27 21.38 -26.52
C LEU A 373 19.13 20.46 -26.13
N GLY A 374 18.77 19.47 -26.97
CA GLY A 374 17.77 18.45 -26.62
C GLY A 374 18.16 17.67 -25.37
N ALA A 375 19.42 17.21 -25.28
CA ALA A 375 19.90 16.49 -24.11
C ALA A 375 19.88 17.34 -22.81
N LEU A 376 20.29 18.62 -22.91
CA LEU A 376 20.26 19.53 -21.77
C LEU A 376 18.85 19.88 -21.35
N THR A 377 17.92 20.12 -22.28
CA THR A 377 16.51 20.37 -21.92
C THR A 377 15.88 19.15 -21.27
N ALA A 378 16.06 17.97 -21.85
CA ALA A 378 15.54 16.74 -21.28
C ALA A 378 16.17 16.43 -19.90
N ALA A 379 17.48 16.44 -19.77
CA ALA A 379 18.16 16.18 -18.50
C ALA A 379 17.81 17.22 -17.42
N SER A 380 17.65 18.50 -17.81
CA SER A 380 17.32 19.58 -16.87
C SER A 380 15.95 19.40 -16.23
N THR A 381 14.95 18.88 -16.95
CA THR A 381 13.63 18.61 -16.40
C THR A 381 13.66 17.47 -15.38
N PHE A 382 14.50 16.46 -15.60
CA PHE A 382 14.76 15.45 -14.59
C PHE A 382 15.51 16.02 -13.38
N PHE A 383 16.51 16.85 -13.57
CA PHE A 383 17.25 17.48 -12.46
C PHE A 383 16.39 18.46 -11.65
N VAL A 384 15.35 19.07 -12.23
CA VAL A 384 14.37 19.88 -11.48
C VAL A 384 13.67 19.04 -10.41
N LEU A 385 13.43 17.75 -10.65
CA LEU A 385 12.83 16.84 -9.66
C LEU A 385 13.72 16.70 -8.40
N MET A 386 15.01 16.97 -8.50
CA MET A 386 15.92 16.98 -7.35
C MET A 386 15.65 18.14 -6.36
N LEU A 387 14.87 19.13 -6.74
CA LEU A 387 14.47 20.22 -5.87
C LEU A 387 13.31 19.85 -4.94
N THR A 388 12.66 18.70 -5.15
CA THR A 388 11.58 18.22 -4.30
C THR A 388 12.12 17.65 -2.99
N ASP A 389 11.32 17.71 -1.93
CA ASP A 389 11.71 17.20 -0.62
C ASP A 389 11.63 15.67 -0.52
N PHE A 390 10.91 15.00 -1.41
CA PHE A 390 10.75 13.54 -1.41
C PHE A 390 11.96 12.85 -2.05
N GLN A 391 12.69 12.05 -1.25
CA GLN A 391 13.98 11.48 -1.66
C GLN A 391 13.87 10.54 -2.87
N GLY A 392 12.84 9.69 -2.94
CA GLY A 392 12.66 8.77 -4.06
C GLY A 392 12.57 9.46 -5.42
N ILE A 393 11.99 10.67 -5.46
CA ILE A 393 11.87 11.46 -6.67
C ILE A 393 13.14 12.23 -6.98
N ARG A 394 13.84 12.70 -5.96
CA ARG A 394 15.19 13.29 -6.14
C ARG A 394 16.13 12.28 -6.77
N GLU A 395 16.13 11.06 -6.31
CA GLU A 395 16.93 9.96 -6.86
C GLU A 395 16.52 9.63 -8.29
N PHE A 396 15.22 9.48 -8.55
CA PHE A 396 14.70 9.26 -9.90
C PHE A 396 15.11 10.36 -10.86
N GLY A 397 15.05 11.63 -10.43
CA GLY A 397 15.47 12.78 -11.21
C GLY A 397 16.96 12.74 -11.54
N PHE A 398 17.81 12.44 -10.54
CA PHE A 398 19.26 12.29 -10.74
C PHE A 398 19.59 11.13 -11.69
N VAL A 399 19.05 9.95 -11.42
CA VAL A 399 19.26 8.72 -12.19
C VAL A 399 18.89 8.92 -13.66
N SER A 400 17.71 9.46 -13.93
CA SER A 400 17.20 9.67 -15.30
C SER A 400 17.96 10.79 -16.03
N GLY A 401 18.26 11.90 -15.34
CA GLY A 401 19.02 13.00 -15.89
C GLY A 401 20.43 12.59 -16.31
N VAL A 402 21.14 11.86 -15.44
CA VAL A 402 22.46 11.30 -15.73
C VAL A 402 22.38 10.32 -16.90
N ALA A 403 21.38 9.44 -16.92
CA ALA A 403 21.24 8.45 -17.99
C ALA A 403 21.04 9.10 -19.37
N ILE A 404 20.27 10.18 -19.47
CA ILE A 404 20.09 10.95 -20.70
C ILE A 404 21.42 11.59 -21.14
N LEU A 405 22.19 12.20 -20.24
CA LEU A 405 23.48 12.75 -20.56
C LEU A 405 24.50 11.68 -21.03
N MET A 406 24.46 10.50 -20.41
CA MET A 406 25.31 9.36 -20.83
C MET A 406 24.86 8.83 -22.21
N ALA A 407 23.56 8.80 -22.50
CA ALA A 407 23.03 8.45 -23.82
C ALA A 407 23.50 9.43 -24.89
N PHE A 408 23.38 10.73 -24.65
CA PHE A 408 23.92 11.77 -25.54
C PHE A 408 25.42 11.60 -25.77
N LEU A 409 26.21 11.46 -24.69
CA LEU A 409 27.68 11.32 -24.78
C LEU A 409 28.07 10.08 -25.58
N SER A 410 27.41 8.97 -25.35
CA SER A 410 27.65 7.70 -26.06
C SER A 410 27.30 7.82 -27.54
N MET A 411 26.16 8.46 -27.90
CA MET A 411 25.75 8.65 -29.31
C MET A 411 26.67 9.62 -30.04
N LEU A 412 27.30 10.58 -29.35
CA LEU A 412 28.25 11.50 -29.98
C LEU A 412 29.67 10.93 -30.07
N THR A 413 30.08 10.00 -29.22
CA THR A 413 31.46 9.48 -29.15
C THR A 413 31.60 8.05 -29.68
N LEU A 414 30.80 7.12 -29.21
CA LEU A 414 30.89 5.72 -29.56
C LEU A 414 30.26 5.40 -30.91
N LEU A 415 29.05 5.95 -31.19
CA LEU A 415 28.32 5.67 -32.45
C LEU A 415 29.14 6.02 -33.70
N PRO A 416 29.77 7.20 -33.80
CA PRO A 416 30.64 7.52 -34.94
C PRO A 416 31.77 6.54 -35.12
N GLY A 417 32.40 6.10 -34.02
CA GLY A 417 33.45 5.10 -34.04
C GLY A 417 32.99 3.76 -34.60
N LEU A 418 31.80 3.31 -34.18
CA LEU A 418 31.19 2.05 -34.64
C LEU A 418 30.80 2.13 -36.13
N LEU A 419 30.24 3.27 -36.58
CA LEU A 419 29.87 3.48 -37.97
C LEU A 419 31.08 3.47 -38.89
N VAL A 420 32.20 4.05 -38.48
CA VAL A 420 33.47 3.99 -39.24
C VAL A 420 34.00 2.58 -39.36
N LEU A 421 33.90 1.78 -38.26
CA LEU A 421 34.31 0.37 -38.29
C LEU A 421 33.41 -0.47 -39.22
N ASP A 422 32.09 -0.28 -39.15
CA ASP A 422 31.14 -0.96 -40.02
C ASP A 422 31.35 -0.57 -41.49
N GLY A 423 31.53 0.71 -41.78
CA GLY A 423 31.83 1.21 -43.12
C GLY A 423 33.14 0.69 -43.71
N ARG A 424 34.21 0.54 -42.90
CA ARG A 424 35.49 -0.10 -43.34
C ARG A 424 35.32 -1.56 -43.64
N ARG A 425 34.52 -2.29 -42.86
CA ARG A 425 34.22 -3.73 -43.08
C ARG A 425 33.43 -3.92 -44.38
N ARG A 426 32.45 -3.05 -44.67
CA ARG A 426 31.60 -3.13 -45.85
C ARG A 426 32.30 -2.77 -47.18
N ARG A 427 33.16 -1.73 -47.19
CA ARG A 427 33.94 -1.39 -48.39
C ARG A 427 34.79 -2.58 -48.88
N ARG A 428 35.09 -3.55 -48.04
CA ARG A 428 35.75 -4.82 -48.40
C ARG A 428 34.81 -5.86 -48.98
N LEU A 429 33.48 -5.72 -48.83
CA LEU A 429 32.51 -6.75 -49.12
C LEU A 429 31.52 -6.35 -50.24
N ILE A 430 31.13 -5.09 -50.39
CA ILE A 430 30.13 -4.63 -51.38
C ILE A 430 30.36 -3.13 -51.74
N PRO A 431 30.49 -2.75 -53.01
CA PRO A 431 30.61 -1.36 -53.42
C PRO A 431 29.27 -0.71 -53.79
N GLU A 432 28.22 -0.86 -52.98
CA GLU A 432 26.95 -0.18 -53.21
C GLU A 432 26.74 0.99 -52.27
N PRO A 433 26.22 2.14 -52.76
CA PRO A 433 25.86 3.27 -51.89
C PRO A 433 24.70 2.90 -50.99
N LEU A 434 24.86 3.23 -49.70
CA LEU A 434 23.86 3.11 -48.65
C LEU A 434 22.72 4.13 -48.84
N SER A 435 21.87 3.96 -49.86
CA SER A 435 20.71 4.85 -50.00
C SER A 435 19.59 4.42 -49.05
N PRO A 436 19.24 5.19 -48.03
CA PRO A 436 17.91 5.11 -47.46
C PRO A 436 16.92 5.50 -48.53
N SER A 437 15.77 4.84 -48.56
CA SER A 437 14.68 5.08 -49.51
C SER A 437 13.96 6.45 -49.32
N PHE A 438 14.64 7.44 -48.79
CA PHE A 438 14.07 8.74 -48.45
C PHE A 438 14.77 9.85 -49.22
N PRO A 439 14.05 10.70 -49.96
CA PRO A 439 14.63 11.86 -50.66
C PRO A 439 15.14 12.87 -49.64
N ALA A 440 16.47 12.96 -49.46
CA ALA A 440 17.13 13.74 -48.41
C ALA A 440 16.95 15.29 -48.57
N ARG A 441 16.50 15.77 -49.70
CA ARG A 441 16.38 17.20 -50.00
C ARG A 441 15.01 17.64 -50.57
N SER A 442 13.99 16.79 -50.53
CA SER A 442 12.67 17.22 -50.98
C SER A 442 11.96 18.01 -49.85
N GLU A 443 11.29 19.06 -50.27
CA GLU A 443 10.37 19.76 -49.40
C GLU A 443 9.15 18.88 -49.17
N SER A 444 8.71 18.77 -47.92
CA SER A 444 7.54 17.96 -47.55
C SER A 444 6.27 18.57 -48.15
N THR A 445 5.86 18.03 -49.31
CA THR A 445 4.70 18.54 -50.07
C THR A 445 3.38 18.51 -49.25
N TRP A 446 3.24 17.53 -48.34
CA TRP A 446 2.04 17.45 -47.52
C TRP A 446 2.02 18.50 -46.40
N LEU A 447 3.17 18.89 -45.84
CA LEU A 447 3.26 19.98 -44.86
C LEU A 447 2.96 21.36 -45.50
N VAL A 448 3.44 21.59 -46.70
CA VAL A 448 3.10 22.79 -47.43
C VAL A 448 1.57 22.84 -47.70
N ARG A 449 0.95 21.70 -48.00
CA ARG A 449 -0.52 21.63 -48.13
C ARG A 449 -1.25 21.88 -46.81
N LEU A 450 -0.68 21.49 -45.65
CA LEU A 450 -1.27 21.79 -44.33
C LEU A 450 -1.44 23.29 -44.08
N THR A 451 -0.55 24.14 -44.59
CA THR A 451 -0.68 25.61 -44.46
C THR A 451 -1.93 26.14 -45.16
N THR A 452 -2.46 25.43 -46.16
CA THR A 452 -3.72 25.76 -46.82
C THR A 452 -4.92 25.61 -45.88
N TYR A 453 -4.87 24.62 -44.96
CA TYR A 453 -5.94 24.34 -43.98
C TYR A 453 -5.72 25.05 -42.63
N ARG A 454 -4.93 26.14 -42.59
CA ARG A 454 -4.51 26.87 -41.38
C ARG A 454 -5.67 27.18 -40.42
N LYS A 455 -6.84 27.60 -40.94
CA LYS A 455 -8.02 27.93 -40.13
C LYS A 455 -8.59 26.69 -39.41
N THR A 456 -8.72 25.57 -40.12
CA THR A 456 -9.23 24.31 -39.57
C THR A 456 -8.30 23.77 -38.49
N ILE A 457 -6.99 23.80 -38.71
CA ILE A 457 -5.99 23.36 -37.74
C ILE A 457 -6.04 24.20 -36.46
N LEU A 458 -6.11 25.53 -36.61
CA LEU A 458 -6.18 26.43 -35.45
C LEU A 458 -7.50 26.30 -34.67
N ILE A 459 -8.64 26.09 -35.36
CA ILE A 459 -9.93 25.86 -34.72
C ILE A 459 -9.90 24.53 -33.94
N ALA A 460 -9.36 23.46 -34.57
CA ALA A 460 -9.22 22.17 -33.91
C ALA A 460 -8.28 22.21 -32.68
N ALA A 461 -7.11 22.85 -32.86
CA ALA A 461 -6.17 23.05 -31.75
C ALA A 461 -6.77 23.94 -30.65
N GLY A 462 -7.52 25.00 -31.01
CA GLY A 462 -8.24 25.81 -30.03
C GLY A 462 -9.30 25.05 -29.27
N GLY A 463 -10.09 24.22 -29.95
CA GLY A 463 -11.07 23.33 -29.31
C GLY A 463 -10.44 22.34 -28.34
N LEU A 464 -9.36 21.65 -28.76
CA LEU A 464 -8.60 20.78 -27.90
C LEU A 464 -8.00 21.51 -26.67
N THR A 465 -7.54 22.74 -26.89
CA THR A 465 -6.97 23.55 -25.81
C THR A 465 -8.06 23.96 -24.80
N VAL A 466 -9.29 24.25 -25.22
CA VAL A 466 -10.41 24.51 -24.32
C VAL A 466 -10.72 23.27 -23.49
N VAL A 467 -10.75 22.09 -24.11
CA VAL A 467 -10.91 20.82 -23.37
C VAL A 467 -9.71 20.60 -22.41
N GLY A 468 -8.51 20.95 -22.83
CA GLY A 468 -7.30 20.87 -21.99
C GLY A 468 -7.37 21.78 -20.77
N VAL A 469 -7.81 23.03 -20.94
CA VAL A 469 -8.00 23.97 -19.81
C VAL A 469 -9.11 23.47 -18.87
N TRP A 470 -10.23 22.96 -19.42
CA TRP A 470 -11.28 22.34 -18.62
C TRP A 470 -10.75 21.13 -17.83
N GLY A 471 -9.87 20.32 -18.45
CA GLY A 471 -9.17 19.22 -17.78
C GLY A 471 -8.27 19.71 -16.64
N ALA A 472 -7.44 20.72 -16.91
CA ALA A 472 -6.53 21.29 -15.93
C ALA A 472 -7.24 21.82 -14.66
N LEU A 473 -8.49 22.31 -14.80
CA LEU A 473 -9.30 22.80 -13.67
C LEU A 473 -10.03 21.70 -12.91
N GLY A 474 -10.06 20.46 -13.43
CA GLY A 474 -10.91 19.42 -12.86
C GLY A 474 -10.24 18.07 -12.62
N VAL A 475 -8.96 17.91 -12.93
CA VAL A 475 -8.21 16.69 -12.59
C VAL A 475 -7.85 16.72 -11.11
N THR A 476 -8.18 15.61 -10.41
CA THR A 476 -7.95 15.42 -8.98
C THR A 476 -6.72 14.53 -8.72
N PHE A 477 -6.27 14.52 -7.47
CA PHE A 477 -5.19 13.65 -7.01
C PHE A 477 -5.76 12.52 -6.15
N ASP A 478 -5.42 11.28 -6.45
CA ASP A 478 -5.81 10.10 -5.67
C ASP A 478 -4.74 9.81 -4.61
N TYR A 479 -5.14 9.93 -3.35
CA TYR A 479 -4.30 9.66 -2.17
C TYR A 479 -4.20 8.17 -1.83
N ASN A 480 -5.01 7.32 -2.47
CA ASN A 480 -5.09 5.90 -2.14
C ASN A 480 -3.91 5.11 -2.70
N MET A 481 -2.92 4.85 -1.83
CA MET A 481 -1.74 4.06 -2.20
C MET A 481 -2.08 2.59 -2.56
N LEU A 482 -3.15 2.02 -1.99
CA LEU A 482 -3.53 0.63 -2.29
C LEU A 482 -3.99 0.47 -3.74
N LYS A 483 -4.60 1.51 -4.34
CA LYS A 483 -5.01 1.49 -5.75
C LYS A 483 -3.83 1.54 -6.74
N LEU A 484 -2.63 1.92 -6.27
CA LEU A 484 -1.44 1.93 -7.12
C LEU A 484 -0.91 0.54 -7.38
N GLN A 485 -1.19 -0.38 -6.48
CA GLN A 485 -0.66 -1.74 -6.54
C GLN A 485 -1.33 -2.57 -7.63
N ALA A 486 -0.72 -3.69 -7.97
CA ALA A 486 -1.29 -4.59 -8.96
C ALA A 486 -2.58 -5.22 -8.41
N ALA A 487 -3.61 -5.26 -9.23
CA ALA A 487 -4.86 -5.92 -8.86
C ALA A 487 -4.62 -7.43 -8.59
N GLY A 488 -5.16 -7.93 -7.47
CA GLY A 488 -5.10 -9.35 -7.14
C GLY A 488 -3.83 -9.78 -6.39
N ILE A 489 -3.02 -8.86 -5.88
CA ILE A 489 -1.93 -9.18 -4.95
C ILE A 489 -2.52 -9.71 -3.64
N GLU A 490 -1.96 -10.81 -3.15
CA GLU A 490 -2.43 -11.49 -1.93
C GLU A 490 -2.51 -10.55 -0.72
N SER A 491 -1.43 -9.80 -0.46
CA SER A 491 -1.35 -8.89 0.69
C SER A 491 -2.43 -7.81 0.68
N VAL A 492 -2.75 -7.25 -0.51
CA VAL A 492 -3.80 -6.23 -0.67
C VAL A 492 -5.19 -6.83 -0.46
N ILE A 493 -5.47 -8.01 -1.03
CA ILE A 493 -6.76 -8.71 -0.86
C ILE A 493 -7.03 -8.97 0.62
N TRP A 494 -6.02 -9.41 1.37
CA TRP A 494 -6.21 -9.70 2.79
C TRP A 494 -6.31 -8.43 3.64
N GLU A 495 -5.61 -7.36 3.27
CA GLU A 495 -5.81 -6.04 3.91
C GLU A 495 -7.22 -5.52 3.71
N GLU A 496 -7.75 -5.55 2.48
CA GLU A 496 -9.13 -5.15 2.18
C GLU A 496 -10.17 -5.99 2.95
N ARG A 497 -9.95 -7.31 3.08
CA ARG A 497 -10.83 -8.19 3.87
C ARG A 497 -10.77 -7.87 5.36
N MET A 498 -9.58 -7.58 5.86
CA MET A 498 -9.39 -7.18 7.26
C MET A 498 -10.12 -5.86 7.55
N LEU A 499 -9.99 -4.86 6.67
CA LEU A 499 -10.72 -3.60 6.76
C LEU A 499 -12.24 -3.81 6.75
N ALA A 500 -12.74 -4.67 5.88
CA ALA A 500 -14.17 -4.94 5.74
C ALA A 500 -14.78 -5.69 6.94
N SER A 501 -14.05 -6.63 7.55
CA SER A 501 -14.54 -7.48 8.64
C SER A 501 -14.26 -6.90 10.03
N ALA A 502 -13.07 -6.35 10.24
CA ALA A 502 -12.68 -5.81 11.54
C ALA A 502 -13.18 -4.39 11.79
N GLY A 503 -13.61 -3.68 10.75
CA GLY A 503 -14.01 -2.26 10.83
C GLY A 503 -12.86 -1.33 11.22
N ARG A 504 -11.62 -1.83 11.17
CA ARG A 504 -10.41 -1.06 11.48
C ARG A 504 -9.28 -1.37 10.50
N SER A 505 -8.47 -0.37 10.21
CA SER A 505 -7.25 -0.52 9.41
C SER A 505 -6.20 -1.30 10.18
N GLY A 506 -5.38 -2.07 9.48
CA GLY A 506 -4.14 -2.64 9.99
C GLY A 506 -3.11 -1.57 10.35
N LEU A 507 -3.27 -0.34 9.79
CA LEU A 507 -2.41 0.79 10.08
C LEU A 507 -2.92 1.57 11.29
N SER A 508 -2.03 1.90 12.22
CA SER A 508 -2.32 2.71 13.40
C SER A 508 -1.41 3.93 13.47
N ALA A 509 -1.94 5.05 13.94
CA ALA A 509 -1.11 6.17 14.36
C ALA A 509 -0.47 5.85 15.72
N LEU A 510 0.69 6.42 15.98
CA LEU A 510 1.54 6.10 17.13
C LEU A 510 1.84 7.36 17.95
N THR A 511 1.77 7.22 19.26
CA THR A 511 2.31 8.18 20.21
C THR A 511 2.81 7.48 21.47
N THR A 512 3.51 8.18 22.33
CA THR A 512 4.06 7.61 23.56
C THR A 512 3.67 8.42 24.80
N ALA A 513 3.70 7.76 25.96
CA ALA A 513 3.53 8.38 27.27
C ALA A 513 4.70 8.03 28.19
N GLY A 514 5.11 8.95 29.05
CA GLY A 514 6.21 8.74 30.02
C GLY A 514 5.74 8.09 31.33
N SER A 515 4.44 8.06 31.60
CA SER A 515 3.86 7.45 32.80
C SER A 515 2.52 6.80 32.52
N LEU A 516 2.08 5.89 33.39
CA LEU A 516 0.76 5.24 33.26
C LEU A 516 -0.40 6.22 33.39
N ASP A 517 -0.24 7.29 34.15
CA ASP A 517 -1.29 8.31 34.31
C ASP A 517 -1.42 9.19 33.06
N GLU A 518 -0.30 9.58 32.45
CA GLU A 518 -0.28 10.25 31.14
C GLU A 518 -0.87 9.33 30.07
N LEU A 519 -0.51 8.03 30.10
CA LEU A 519 -1.04 7.01 29.18
C LEU A 519 -2.57 6.95 29.23
N ARG A 520 -3.15 6.86 30.45
CA ARG A 520 -4.61 6.86 30.63
C ARG A 520 -5.24 8.15 30.13
N GLN A 521 -4.67 9.30 30.48
CA GLN A 521 -5.19 10.61 30.05
C GLN A 521 -5.20 10.71 28.52
N LYS A 522 -4.10 10.33 27.86
CA LYS A 522 -4.02 10.31 26.39
C LYS A 522 -5.01 9.33 25.79
N GLN A 523 -5.09 8.09 26.31
CA GLN A 523 -6.02 7.07 25.81
C GLN A 523 -7.47 7.56 25.89
N ASP A 524 -7.89 8.12 27.05
CA ASP A 524 -9.24 8.67 27.23
C ASP A 524 -9.52 9.84 26.28
N ALA A 525 -8.52 10.71 26.07
CA ALA A 525 -8.67 11.86 25.17
C ALA A 525 -8.81 11.39 23.70
N PHE A 526 -7.98 10.46 23.23
CA PHE A 526 -8.07 9.91 21.87
C PHE A 526 -9.36 9.13 21.64
N SER A 527 -9.81 8.33 22.61
CA SER A 527 -11.04 7.52 22.49
C SER A 527 -12.31 8.37 22.36
N ARG A 528 -12.27 9.65 22.72
CA ARG A 528 -13.39 10.60 22.53
C ARG A 528 -13.44 11.23 21.15
N LEU A 529 -12.40 11.07 20.35
CA LEU A 529 -12.32 11.67 19.01
C LEU A 529 -13.22 10.89 18.04
N PRO A 530 -14.04 11.57 17.24
CA PRO A 530 -14.97 10.88 16.31
C PRO A 530 -14.26 10.19 15.14
N SER A 531 -13.00 10.52 14.88
CA SER A 531 -12.17 9.91 13.84
C SER A 531 -11.40 8.67 14.32
N VAL A 532 -11.48 8.33 15.62
CA VAL A 532 -10.80 7.21 16.26
C VAL A 532 -11.78 6.08 16.54
N SER A 533 -11.44 4.86 16.15
CA SER A 533 -12.24 3.65 16.42
C SER A 533 -11.83 2.97 17.73
N ASP A 534 -10.51 2.86 17.95
CA ASP A 534 -9.95 2.16 19.10
C ASP A 534 -8.55 2.68 19.42
N VAL A 535 -8.15 2.56 20.70
CA VAL A 535 -6.82 2.93 21.17
C VAL A 535 -6.22 1.78 21.95
N GLU A 536 -5.20 1.17 21.41
CA GLU A 536 -4.49 0.05 22.04
C GLU A 536 -3.26 0.54 22.80
N SER A 537 -3.07 -0.01 24.01
CA SER A 537 -1.90 0.23 24.84
C SER A 537 -1.71 -0.90 25.86
N VAL A 538 -0.67 -0.83 26.69
CA VAL A 538 -0.47 -1.76 27.79
C VAL A 538 -1.63 -1.75 28.80
N LEU A 539 -2.50 -0.73 28.78
CA LEU A 539 -3.67 -0.64 29.65
C LEU A 539 -4.71 -1.74 29.38
N VAL A 540 -4.66 -2.43 28.24
CA VAL A 540 -5.50 -3.62 27.98
C VAL A 540 -5.26 -4.71 29.02
N VAL A 541 -4.06 -4.77 29.59
CA VAL A 541 -3.68 -5.74 30.62
C VAL A 541 -3.43 -5.12 32.00
N VAL A 542 -3.52 -3.81 32.15
CA VAL A 542 -3.37 -3.10 33.43
C VAL A 542 -4.73 -2.56 33.88
N PRO A 543 -5.48 -3.29 34.74
CA PRO A 543 -6.81 -2.89 35.17
C PRO A 543 -6.80 -1.57 35.95
N ASP A 544 -7.88 -0.80 35.79
CA ASP A 544 -8.09 0.42 36.56
C ASP A 544 -8.55 0.15 37.98
N GLN A 545 -8.32 1.10 38.89
CA GLN A 545 -8.84 1.12 40.27
C GLN A 545 -8.56 -0.19 41.06
N GLN A 546 -7.42 -0.82 40.81
CA GLN A 546 -7.09 -2.14 41.38
C GLN A 546 -7.26 -2.24 42.89
N SER A 547 -6.81 -1.20 43.64
CA SER A 547 -6.92 -1.16 45.10
C SER A 547 -8.37 -1.19 45.60
N GLU A 548 -9.27 -0.47 44.91
CA GLU A 548 -10.69 -0.44 45.22
C GLU A 548 -11.37 -1.77 44.84
N LYS A 549 -11.09 -2.28 43.67
CA LYS A 549 -11.58 -3.59 43.16
C LYS A 549 -11.14 -4.72 44.10
N THR A 550 -9.87 -4.74 44.50
CA THR A 550 -9.36 -5.73 45.49
C THR A 550 -10.13 -5.66 46.83
N ARG A 551 -10.46 -4.44 47.30
CA ARG A 551 -11.25 -4.28 48.53
C ARG A 551 -12.65 -4.86 48.36
N ILE A 552 -13.30 -4.69 47.22
CA ILE A 552 -14.62 -5.29 46.91
C ILE A 552 -14.50 -6.79 46.85
N ILE A 553 -13.48 -7.34 46.19
CA ILE A 553 -13.26 -8.78 46.08
C ILE A 553 -13.09 -9.42 47.44
N HIS A 554 -12.29 -8.82 48.32
CA HIS A 554 -12.09 -9.33 49.68
C HIS A 554 -13.36 -9.32 50.54
N GLN A 555 -14.43 -8.55 50.23
CA GLN A 555 -15.72 -8.61 50.92
C GLN A 555 -16.44 -9.94 50.72
N PHE A 556 -16.36 -10.55 49.55
CA PHE A 556 -17.04 -11.82 49.24
C PHE A 556 -16.09 -13.02 49.17
N ALA A 557 -14.78 -12.81 49.15
CA ALA A 557 -13.79 -13.88 49.10
C ALA A 557 -13.99 -14.97 50.16
N PRO A 558 -14.29 -14.68 51.48
CA PRO A 558 -14.50 -15.73 52.48
C PRO A 558 -15.70 -16.62 52.18
N LEU A 559 -16.78 -16.09 51.58
CA LEU A 559 -17.96 -16.84 51.23
C LEU A 559 -17.62 -17.94 50.21
N VAL A 560 -16.98 -17.57 49.12
CA VAL A 560 -16.66 -18.46 48.00
C VAL A 560 -15.50 -19.41 48.36
N ALA A 561 -14.50 -18.96 49.08
CA ALA A 561 -13.36 -19.78 49.49
C ALA A 561 -13.78 -20.96 50.37
N SER A 562 -14.86 -20.81 51.16
CA SER A 562 -15.40 -21.85 52.03
C SER A 562 -16.19 -22.92 51.28
N VAL A 563 -16.62 -22.69 50.05
CA VAL A 563 -17.45 -23.65 49.30
C VAL A 563 -16.60 -24.88 48.89
N ARG A 564 -17.08 -26.08 49.26
CA ARG A 564 -16.44 -27.33 48.85
C ARG A 564 -17.46 -28.18 48.09
N ALA A 565 -17.14 -28.47 46.84
CA ALA A 565 -17.97 -29.32 46.01
C ALA A 565 -17.68 -30.80 46.29
N VAL A 566 -18.74 -31.59 46.48
CA VAL A 566 -18.67 -33.03 46.69
C VAL A 566 -19.09 -33.74 45.40
N ALA A 567 -18.54 -34.90 45.10
CA ALA A 567 -18.93 -35.63 43.89
C ALA A 567 -20.43 -35.99 43.90
N PRO A 568 -21.11 -35.90 42.76
CA PRO A 568 -22.53 -36.16 42.67
C PRO A 568 -22.84 -37.64 42.92
N PRO A 569 -23.93 -37.95 43.64
CA PRO A 569 -24.43 -39.33 43.76
C PRO A 569 -25.02 -39.79 42.42
N ALA A 570 -25.37 -41.08 42.36
CA ALA A 570 -26.06 -41.63 41.19
C ALA A 570 -27.37 -40.85 40.90
N PHE A 571 -27.65 -40.64 39.64
CA PHE A 571 -28.81 -39.86 39.19
C PHE A 571 -30.11 -40.64 39.46
N ASP A 572 -31.08 -39.95 40.08
CA ASP A 572 -32.45 -40.48 40.33
C ASP A 572 -33.47 -39.78 39.41
N LEU A 573 -33.99 -40.50 38.41
CA LEU A 573 -34.99 -40.00 37.48
C LEU A 573 -36.33 -39.73 38.16
N ALA A 574 -36.72 -40.55 39.15
CA ALA A 574 -38.00 -40.39 39.80
C ALA A 574 -38.09 -39.09 40.61
N ALA A 575 -36.97 -38.66 41.18
CA ALA A 575 -36.87 -37.43 41.96
C ALA A 575 -36.93 -36.17 41.10
N LEU A 576 -36.67 -36.24 39.78
CA LEU A 576 -36.62 -35.08 38.90
C LEU A 576 -38.00 -34.46 38.62
N ARG A 577 -39.03 -35.26 38.63
CA ARG A 577 -40.41 -34.81 38.28
C ARG A 577 -40.96 -33.75 39.25
N ALA A 578 -40.74 -33.92 40.55
CA ALA A 578 -41.28 -33.02 41.57
C ALA A 578 -40.80 -31.56 41.42
N PRO A 579 -39.48 -31.26 41.31
CA PRO A 579 -39.02 -29.90 41.18
C PRO A 579 -39.42 -29.25 39.82
N LEU A 580 -39.55 -30.03 38.73
CA LEU A 580 -40.07 -29.52 37.48
C LEU A 580 -41.53 -29.09 37.54
N LEU A 581 -42.38 -29.85 38.29
CA LEU A 581 -43.78 -29.48 38.54
C LEU A 581 -43.90 -28.21 39.40
N VAL A 582 -43.01 -28.05 40.39
CA VAL A 582 -42.93 -26.83 41.19
C VAL A 582 -42.55 -25.64 40.30
N LEU A 583 -41.52 -25.80 39.46
CA LEU A 583 -41.11 -24.77 38.50
C LEU A 583 -42.25 -24.39 37.56
N GLN A 584 -42.94 -25.34 36.97
CA GLN A 584 -44.11 -25.10 36.12
C GLN A 584 -45.15 -24.22 36.81
N ARG A 585 -45.51 -24.53 38.07
CA ARG A 585 -46.52 -23.77 38.85
C ARG A 585 -46.00 -22.36 39.16
N CYS A 586 -44.74 -22.21 39.57
CA CYS A 586 -44.13 -20.90 39.83
C CYS A 586 -44.15 -20.03 38.59
N LEU A 587 -43.76 -20.57 37.39
CA LEU A 587 -43.77 -19.85 36.13
C LEU A 587 -45.20 -19.45 35.72
N GLY A 588 -46.21 -20.30 36.03
CA GLY A 588 -47.63 -19.97 35.79
C GLY A 588 -48.09 -18.78 36.62
N LEU A 589 -47.80 -18.81 37.92
CA LEU A 589 -48.14 -17.70 38.83
C LEU A 589 -47.38 -16.41 38.48
N ALA A 590 -46.09 -16.53 38.07
CA ALA A 590 -45.34 -15.38 37.66
C ALA A 590 -45.87 -14.73 36.39
N ALA A 591 -46.30 -15.52 35.40
CA ALA A 591 -46.81 -14.99 34.12
C ALA A 591 -48.07 -14.12 34.30
N ASP A 592 -48.91 -14.46 35.32
CA ASP A 592 -50.12 -13.73 35.65
C ASP A 592 -49.86 -12.40 36.38
N GLY A 593 -48.68 -12.24 37.06
CA GLY A 593 -48.35 -11.06 37.86
C GLY A 593 -47.40 -10.06 37.16
N ILE A 594 -46.82 -10.38 35.98
CA ILE A 594 -45.83 -9.53 35.30
C ILE A 594 -46.51 -8.51 34.38
N SER A 595 -46.24 -7.23 34.56
CA SER A 595 -46.73 -6.13 33.74
C SER A 595 -45.95 -5.91 32.42
N ASP A 596 -44.67 -6.23 32.37
CA ASP A 596 -43.84 -6.10 31.16
C ASP A 596 -44.13 -7.26 30.18
N ASP A 597 -44.65 -6.93 28.99
CA ASP A 597 -45.01 -7.91 27.97
C ASP A 597 -43.82 -8.74 27.44
N ARG A 598 -42.60 -8.19 27.44
CA ARG A 598 -41.39 -8.93 27.00
C ARG A 598 -40.96 -9.96 28.04
N VAL A 599 -40.96 -9.58 29.31
CA VAL A 599 -40.63 -10.49 30.42
C VAL A 599 -41.70 -11.56 30.51
N ARG A 600 -42.98 -11.19 30.40
CA ARG A 600 -44.11 -12.13 30.40
C ARG A 600 -43.96 -13.16 29.26
N ALA A 601 -43.67 -12.73 28.06
CA ALA A 601 -43.43 -13.64 26.91
C ALA A 601 -42.27 -14.61 27.18
N GLY A 602 -41.16 -14.13 27.79
CA GLY A 602 -40.04 -14.97 28.18
C GLY A 602 -40.41 -16.03 29.21
N VAL A 603 -41.20 -15.67 30.23
CA VAL A 603 -41.68 -16.60 31.28
C VAL A 603 -42.67 -17.63 30.66
N GLN A 604 -43.56 -17.20 29.75
CA GLN A 604 -44.45 -18.13 29.05
C GLN A 604 -43.70 -19.14 28.18
N LEU A 605 -42.69 -18.67 27.43
CA LEU A 605 -41.82 -19.53 26.61
C LEU A 605 -41.07 -20.55 27.49
N LEU A 606 -40.56 -20.12 28.64
CA LEU A 606 -39.89 -21.00 29.58
C LEU A 606 -40.86 -22.04 30.16
N ARG A 607 -42.08 -21.64 30.49
CA ARG A 607 -43.15 -22.56 30.94
C ARG A 607 -43.45 -23.63 29.89
N GLU A 608 -43.59 -23.25 28.63
CA GLU A 608 -43.81 -24.21 27.54
C GLU A 608 -42.62 -25.18 27.37
N LYS A 609 -41.40 -24.73 27.63
CA LYS A 609 -40.21 -25.62 27.66
C LYS A 609 -40.30 -26.60 28.78
N VAL A 610 -40.66 -26.16 29.99
CA VAL A 610 -40.82 -27.03 31.18
C VAL A 610 -41.94 -28.04 30.94
N ASP A 611 -43.10 -27.64 30.33
CA ASP A 611 -44.18 -28.54 29.99
C ASP A 611 -43.74 -29.67 29.05
N ARG A 612 -42.94 -29.31 28.04
CA ARG A 612 -42.35 -30.27 27.11
C ARG A 612 -41.37 -31.20 27.79
N THR A 613 -40.55 -30.68 28.70
CA THR A 613 -39.59 -31.49 29.48
C THR A 613 -40.33 -32.49 30.40
N LEU A 614 -41.38 -32.06 31.12
CA LEU A 614 -42.21 -32.92 31.95
C LEU A 614 -42.81 -34.06 31.13
N ALA A 615 -43.41 -33.75 29.98
CA ALA A 615 -43.97 -34.77 29.10
C ALA A 615 -42.94 -35.79 28.59
N ARG A 616 -41.67 -35.36 28.44
CA ARG A 616 -40.55 -36.25 28.08
C ARG A 616 -40.10 -37.09 29.28
N VAL A 617 -39.96 -36.50 30.47
CA VAL A 617 -39.59 -37.20 31.70
C VAL A 617 -40.63 -38.29 32.02
N ASP A 618 -41.95 -38.01 31.87
CA ASP A 618 -43.03 -38.98 32.11
C ASP A 618 -43.02 -40.17 31.13
N ARG A 619 -42.41 -40.02 29.94
CA ARG A 619 -42.24 -41.08 28.93
C ARG A 619 -40.86 -41.69 28.90
N ALA A 620 -39.96 -41.24 29.78
CA ALA A 620 -38.54 -41.63 29.77
C ALA A 620 -38.33 -43.07 30.16
N GLY A 621 -37.59 -43.82 29.36
CA GLY A 621 -37.15 -45.19 29.63
C GLY A 621 -35.85 -45.25 30.43
N PRO A 622 -35.34 -46.49 30.70
CA PRO A 622 -34.10 -46.68 31.45
C PRO A 622 -32.87 -45.96 30.87
N ASP A 623 -32.81 -45.75 29.56
CA ASP A 623 -31.69 -45.09 28.88
C ASP A 623 -31.56 -43.60 29.24
N ALA A 624 -32.69 -42.99 29.67
CA ALA A 624 -32.70 -41.62 30.16
C ALA A 624 -31.89 -41.41 31.43
N VAL A 625 -31.81 -42.46 32.32
CA VAL A 625 -31.01 -42.40 33.52
C VAL A 625 -29.55 -42.23 33.21
N GLY A 626 -29.06 -42.98 32.21
CA GLY A 626 -27.66 -42.86 31.75
C GLY A 626 -27.37 -41.49 31.09
N SER A 627 -28.30 -40.96 30.28
CA SER A 627 -28.11 -39.68 29.57
C SER A 627 -28.16 -38.48 30.51
N LEU A 628 -29.13 -38.45 31.44
CA LEU A 628 -29.27 -37.40 32.45
C LEU A 628 -28.18 -37.50 33.54
N GLY A 629 -27.75 -38.74 33.87
CA GLY A 629 -26.61 -38.94 34.74
C GLY A 629 -25.30 -38.35 34.17
N ARG A 630 -25.09 -38.48 32.87
CA ARG A 630 -23.96 -37.81 32.18
C ARG A 630 -24.11 -36.28 32.22
N LEU A 631 -25.30 -35.75 31.97
CA LEU A 631 -25.55 -34.30 32.08
C LEU A 631 -25.26 -33.80 33.49
N GLN A 632 -25.69 -34.54 34.55
CA GLN A 632 -25.39 -34.19 35.92
C GLN A 632 -23.89 -34.16 36.19
N GLY A 633 -23.12 -35.12 35.64
CA GLY A 633 -21.67 -35.18 35.75
C GLY A 633 -21.00 -34.00 35.02
N GLU A 634 -21.45 -33.66 33.82
CA GLU A 634 -20.95 -32.52 33.02
C GLU A 634 -21.23 -31.20 33.74
N LEU A 635 -22.43 -30.98 34.25
CA LEU A 635 -22.81 -29.81 35.05
C LEU A 635 -21.96 -29.67 36.31
N TYR A 636 -21.72 -30.79 37.01
CA TYR A 636 -20.84 -30.80 38.18
C TYR A 636 -19.39 -30.42 37.80
N GLN A 637 -18.84 -31.05 36.79
CA GLN A 637 -17.47 -30.80 36.39
C GLN A 637 -17.28 -29.34 35.97
N ASP A 638 -18.21 -28.79 35.17
CA ASP A 638 -18.20 -27.39 34.73
C ASP A 638 -18.33 -26.44 35.94
N PHE A 639 -19.21 -26.74 36.90
CA PHE A 639 -19.33 -25.98 38.14
C PHE A 639 -18.02 -25.97 38.93
N VAL A 640 -17.38 -27.12 39.08
CA VAL A 640 -16.12 -27.24 39.84
C VAL A 640 -15.01 -26.48 39.14
N ASP A 641 -14.87 -26.65 37.83
CA ASP A 641 -13.83 -25.97 37.03
C ASP A 641 -13.96 -24.44 37.12
N LYS A 642 -15.21 -23.94 37.04
CA LYS A 642 -15.47 -22.49 37.18
C LYS A 642 -15.27 -22.00 38.61
N LEU A 643 -15.72 -22.74 39.60
CA LEU A 643 -15.52 -22.42 41.01
C LEU A 643 -14.03 -22.37 41.37
N GLU A 644 -13.23 -23.29 40.89
CA GLU A 644 -11.78 -23.31 41.15
C GLU A 644 -11.06 -22.17 40.46
N ARG A 645 -11.43 -21.82 39.21
CA ARG A 645 -10.91 -20.60 38.54
C ARG A 645 -11.30 -19.35 39.30
N PHE A 646 -12.56 -19.28 39.73
CA PHE A 646 -13.04 -18.11 40.48
C PHE A 646 -12.30 -17.98 41.84
N LYS A 647 -12.07 -19.08 42.53
CA LYS A 647 -11.29 -19.11 43.79
C LYS A 647 -9.86 -18.61 43.62
N LYS A 648 -9.20 -18.94 42.50
CA LYS A 648 -7.86 -18.44 42.20
C LYS A 648 -7.83 -16.91 42.09
N SER A 649 -8.92 -16.28 41.66
CA SER A 649 -9.05 -14.84 41.48
C SER A 649 -9.46 -14.09 42.75
N LEU A 650 -9.77 -14.76 43.88
CA LEU A 650 -10.20 -14.12 45.13
C LEU A 650 -9.09 -13.38 45.90
N ASP A 651 -7.83 -13.73 45.62
CA ASP A 651 -6.64 -13.01 46.10
C ASP A 651 -5.84 -12.48 44.90
N PRO A 652 -6.32 -11.36 44.30
CA PRO A 652 -5.77 -10.90 43.04
C PRO A 652 -4.38 -10.29 43.23
N LEU A 653 -3.45 -10.71 42.36
CA LEU A 653 -2.14 -10.06 42.27
C LEU A 653 -2.25 -8.73 41.54
N PRO A 654 -1.68 -7.65 42.07
CA PRO A 654 -1.60 -6.39 41.35
C PRO A 654 -0.93 -6.56 39.98
N VAL A 655 -1.37 -5.80 39.01
CA VAL A 655 -0.83 -5.81 37.65
C VAL A 655 -0.25 -4.43 37.36
N GLY A 656 1.07 -4.34 37.31
CA GLY A 656 1.77 -3.19 36.72
C GLY A 656 2.15 -3.48 35.25
N ALA A 657 2.66 -2.47 34.59
CA ALA A 657 3.14 -2.63 33.21
C ALA A 657 4.32 -3.63 33.11
N GLY A 658 5.12 -3.75 34.18
CA GLY A 658 6.23 -4.72 34.24
C GLY A 658 5.81 -6.17 34.42
N GLU A 659 4.58 -6.41 34.90
CA GLU A 659 4.00 -7.76 35.05
C GLU A 659 3.15 -8.19 33.84
N ALA A 660 3.06 -7.35 32.80
CA ALA A 660 2.39 -7.73 31.55
C ALA A 660 3.05 -8.98 30.93
N PRO A 661 2.28 -9.83 30.21
CA PRO A 661 2.87 -10.91 29.45
C PRO A 661 4.01 -10.41 28.54
N PRO A 662 5.11 -11.17 28.38
CA PRO A 662 6.27 -10.71 27.61
C PRO A 662 5.90 -10.18 26.21
N GLU A 663 4.92 -10.83 25.56
CA GLU A 663 4.44 -10.48 24.24
C GLU A 663 3.81 -9.07 24.20
N LEU A 664 3.12 -8.68 25.26
CA LEU A 664 2.50 -7.36 25.37
C LEU A 664 3.44 -6.32 25.95
N HIS A 665 4.31 -6.75 26.88
CA HIS A 665 5.31 -5.85 27.44
C HIS A 665 6.25 -5.31 26.36
N GLU A 666 6.85 -6.17 25.55
CA GLU A 666 7.78 -5.77 24.48
C GLU A 666 7.08 -4.97 23.37
N ARG A 667 5.79 -5.20 23.15
CA ARG A 667 4.98 -4.49 22.15
C ARG A 667 4.60 -3.07 22.58
N TYR A 668 4.36 -2.84 23.88
CA TYR A 668 3.83 -1.57 24.37
C TYR A 668 4.76 -0.81 25.32
N VAL A 669 5.85 -1.42 25.75
CA VAL A 669 6.84 -0.77 26.63
C VAL A 669 8.17 -0.68 25.94
N GLY A 670 8.60 0.53 25.64
CA GLY A 670 9.87 0.81 24.97
C GLY A 670 11.09 0.52 25.87
N ARG A 671 12.25 0.40 25.26
CA ARG A 671 13.53 0.23 25.98
C ARG A 671 13.84 1.40 26.88
N SER A 672 13.35 2.57 26.54
CA SER A 672 13.42 3.80 27.35
C SER A 672 12.45 3.81 28.56
N GLY A 673 11.57 2.82 28.69
CA GLY A 673 10.51 2.75 29.68
C GLY A 673 9.27 3.59 29.35
N ARG A 674 9.17 4.14 28.13
CA ARG A 674 7.99 4.84 27.63
C ARG A 674 6.92 3.83 27.19
N TYR A 675 5.66 4.24 27.26
CA TYR A 675 4.50 3.42 26.88
C TYR A 675 3.98 3.83 25.51
N LEU A 676 3.76 2.86 24.63
CA LEU A 676 3.21 3.07 23.29
C LEU A 676 1.68 3.08 23.31
N LEU A 677 1.08 4.02 22.58
CA LEU A 677 -0.32 4.02 22.20
C LEU A 677 -0.41 3.78 20.68
N ARG A 678 -1.24 2.84 20.27
CA ARG A 678 -1.63 2.59 18.88
C ARG A 678 -3.06 3.08 18.69
N ILE A 679 -3.28 4.02 17.78
CA ILE A 679 -4.56 4.70 17.59
C ILE A 679 -5.09 4.31 16.22
N HIS A 680 -6.22 3.58 16.21
CA HIS A 680 -6.84 3.07 14.98
C HIS A 680 -7.90 4.04 14.45
N PRO A 681 -7.91 4.32 13.13
CA PRO A 681 -8.87 5.22 12.52
C PRO A 681 -10.27 4.60 12.44
N ALA A 682 -11.31 5.42 12.69
CA ALA A 682 -12.71 5.12 12.40
C ALA A 682 -13.14 5.61 11.01
N VAL A 683 -12.28 6.38 10.34
CA VAL A 683 -12.52 6.99 9.04
C VAL A 683 -11.61 6.34 7.98
N ASP A 684 -12.01 6.44 6.73
CA ASP A 684 -11.17 5.96 5.63
C ASP A 684 -9.97 6.88 5.43
N ILE A 685 -8.81 6.46 5.96
CA ILE A 685 -7.55 7.21 5.87
C ILE A 685 -6.91 7.19 4.47
N TRP A 686 -7.40 6.36 3.57
CA TRP A 686 -6.94 6.29 2.19
C TRP A 686 -7.55 7.39 1.31
N GLN A 687 -8.59 8.09 1.81
CA GLN A 687 -9.14 9.29 1.20
C GLN A 687 -8.54 10.54 1.85
N GLU A 688 -8.25 11.57 1.05
CA GLU A 688 -7.65 12.83 1.54
C GLU A 688 -8.41 13.42 2.72
N ALA A 689 -9.73 13.56 2.59
CA ALA A 689 -10.58 14.16 3.62
C ALA A 689 -10.58 13.37 4.92
N GLY A 690 -10.61 12.03 4.84
CA GLY A 690 -10.56 11.14 6.00
C GLY A 690 -9.18 11.17 6.68
N GLY A 691 -8.11 11.05 5.91
CA GLY A 691 -6.74 11.11 6.42
C GLY A 691 -6.43 12.46 7.07
N ARG A 692 -6.80 13.57 6.42
CA ARG A 692 -6.65 14.94 6.96
C ARG A 692 -7.37 15.10 8.29
N ARG A 693 -8.66 14.73 8.33
CA ARG A 693 -9.46 14.83 9.56
C ARG A 693 -8.87 14.00 10.69
N PHE A 694 -8.47 12.78 10.42
CA PHE A 694 -7.87 11.89 11.41
C PHE A 694 -6.62 12.53 12.04
N ILE A 695 -5.69 13.00 11.19
CA ILE A 695 -4.43 13.61 11.67
C ILE A 695 -4.67 14.92 12.41
N GLU A 696 -5.57 15.78 11.91
CA GLU A 696 -5.93 17.04 12.58
C GLU A 696 -6.56 16.78 13.95
N ASP A 697 -7.50 15.84 14.06
CA ASP A 697 -8.11 15.43 15.33
C ASP A 697 -7.04 14.91 16.31
N LEU A 698 -6.13 14.03 15.87
CA LEU A 698 -5.07 13.49 16.72
C LEU A 698 -4.13 14.58 17.25
N ARG A 699 -3.75 15.52 16.40
CA ARG A 699 -2.85 16.62 16.79
C ARG A 699 -3.47 17.60 17.78
N THR A 700 -4.78 17.56 17.98
CA THR A 700 -5.45 18.33 19.07
C THR A 700 -5.13 17.76 20.44
N VAL A 701 -4.86 16.45 20.54
CA VAL A 701 -4.52 15.77 21.79
C VAL A 701 -3.00 15.71 21.98
N ASP A 702 -2.27 15.31 20.94
CA ASP A 702 -0.82 15.21 20.95
C ASP A 702 -0.25 15.66 19.61
N PRO A 703 0.52 16.77 19.57
CA PRO A 703 1.17 17.23 18.34
C PRO A 703 2.25 16.28 17.82
N ASP A 704 2.80 15.43 18.69
CA ASP A 704 3.88 14.49 18.40
C ASP A 704 3.35 13.11 17.98
N VAL A 705 2.21 13.08 17.28
CA VAL A 705 1.68 11.83 16.69
C VAL A 705 2.40 11.51 15.39
N THR A 706 2.78 10.25 15.22
CA THR A 706 3.43 9.71 14.03
C THR A 706 2.82 8.35 13.63
N GLY A 707 3.53 7.54 12.89
CA GLY A 707 3.10 6.21 12.42
C GLY A 707 2.64 6.20 10.97
N PRO A 708 2.40 5.01 10.39
CA PRO A 708 2.10 4.83 8.97
C PRO A 708 1.00 5.74 8.40
N PRO A 709 -0.16 5.95 9.05
CA PRO A 709 -1.18 6.87 8.54
C PRO A 709 -0.68 8.31 8.40
N VAL A 710 0.11 8.79 9.38
CA VAL A 710 0.65 10.16 9.37
C VAL A 710 1.73 10.30 8.31
N THR A 711 2.66 9.35 8.27
CA THR A 711 3.78 9.38 7.31
C THR A 711 3.30 9.24 5.88
N ASN A 712 2.33 8.38 5.60
CA ASN A 712 1.76 8.20 4.27
C ASN A 712 1.02 9.45 3.79
N PHE A 713 0.21 10.07 4.66
CA PHE A 713 -0.50 11.30 4.33
C PHE A 713 0.45 12.47 4.06
N GLU A 714 1.43 12.68 4.95
CA GLU A 714 2.40 13.77 4.79
C GLU A 714 3.33 13.54 3.58
N ALA A 715 3.71 12.28 3.32
CA ALA A 715 4.46 11.91 2.11
C ALA A 715 3.69 12.25 0.84
N THR A 716 2.42 11.84 0.77
CA THR A 716 1.55 12.11 -0.38
C THR A 716 1.39 13.61 -0.61
N ARG A 717 1.20 14.37 0.45
CA ARG A 717 1.11 15.83 0.40
C ARG A 717 2.41 16.50 -0.06
N LEU A 718 3.57 15.99 0.38
CA LEU A 718 4.87 16.48 -0.09
C LEU A 718 5.07 16.20 -1.59
N ILE A 719 4.66 15.03 -2.05
CA ILE A 719 4.74 14.65 -3.46
C ILE A 719 3.84 15.55 -4.30
N GLU A 720 2.59 15.73 -3.88
CA GLU A 720 1.64 16.62 -4.55
C GLU A 720 2.19 18.06 -4.64
N ARG A 721 2.70 18.61 -3.54
CA ARG A 721 3.31 19.94 -3.51
C ARG A 721 4.53 20.01 -4.43
N GLY A 722 5.43 19.04 -4.33
CA GLY A 722 6.63 18.96 -5.17
C GLY A 722 6.29 18.95 -6.66
N TYR A 723 5.18 18.31 -7.04
CA TYR A 723 4.68 18.31 -8.41
C TYR A 723 4.20 19.69 -8.87
N PHE A 724 3.38 20.37 -8.08
CA PHE A 724 2.91 21.72 -8.43
C PHE A 724 4.05 22.73 -8.56
N GLU A 725 5.15 22.52 -7.85
CA GLU A 725 6.36 23.34 -7.95
C GLU A 725 7.27 22.90 -9.11
N ALA A 726 7.48 21.60 -9.32
CA ALA A 726 8.40 21.09 -10.34
C ALA A 726 7.93 21.33 -11.78
N THR A 727 6.63 21.24 -12.06
CA THR A 727 6.09 21.41 -13.42
C THR A 727 6.37 22.81 -14.00
N PRO A 728 6.04 23.93 -13.31
CA PRO A 728 6.39 25.26 -13.79
C PRO A 728 7.91 25.50 -13.81
N TYR A 729 8.66 24.97 -12.84
CA TYR A 729 10.12 25.11 -12.84
C TYR A 729 10.74 24.43 -14.06
N ALA A 730 10.27 23.22 -14.41
CA ALA A 730 10.70 22.52 -15.62
C ALA A 730 10.42 23.35 -16.87
N LEU A 731 9.22 23.89 -17.01
CA LEU A 731 8.85 24.72 -18.17
C LEU A 731 9.71 26.00 -18.26
N VAL A 732 9.91 26.69 -17.14
CA VAL A 732 10.75 27.91 -17.07
C VAL A 732 12.19 27.60 -17.43
N LEU A 733 12.75 26.51 -16.87
CA LEU A 733 14.13 26.11 -17.10
C LEU A 733 14.35 25.73 -18.59
N VAL A 734 13.45 24.94 -19.16
CA VAL A 734 13.49 24.60 -20.60
C VAL A 734 13.37 25.86 -21.47
N ALA A 735 12.51 26.82 -21.10
CA ALA A 735 12.38 28.08 -21.81
C ALA A 735 13.67 28.93 -21.72
N LEU A 736 14.30 29.00 -20.55
CA LEU A 736 15.58 29.72 -20.37
C LEU A 736 16.72 29.09 -21.16
N ILE A 737 16.85 27.75 -21.15
CA ILE A 737 17.87 27.04 -21.92
C ILE A 737 17.63 27.26 -23.43
N THR A 738 16.39 27.14 -23.89
CA THR A 738 16.01 27.35 -25.29
C THR A 738 16.25 28.79 -25.70
N LEU A 739 15.92 29.78 -24.85
CA LEU A 739 16.17 31.21 -25.11
C LEU A 739 17.67 31.51 -25.19
N ALA A 740 18.48 30.95 -24.30
CA ALA A 740 19.94 31.13 -24.29
C ALA A 740 20.58 30.66 -25.59
N VAL A 741 20.08 29.55 -26.19
CA VAL A 741 20.60 29.00 -27.44
C VAL A 741 20.02 29.66 -28.65
N LEU A 742 18.72 29.83 -28.76
CA LEU A 742 18.05 30.44 -29.90
C LEU A 742 18.23 31.97 -29.96
N ARG A 743 18.48 32.59 -28.79
CA ARG A 743 18.67 34.06 -28.65
C ARG A 743 17.51 34.88 -29.19
N THR A 744 16.34 34.31 -29.37
CA THR A 744 15.13 34.98 -29.88
C THR A 744 13.92 34.59 -29.05
N GLY A 745 13.18 35.55 -28.49
CA GLY A 745 12.00 35.29 -27.68
C GLY A 745 10.89 34.59 -28.48
N TRP A 746 10.64 35.07 -29.71
CA TRP A 746 9.64 34.45 -30.58
C TRP A 746 10.01 33.02 -31.01
N GLY A 747 11.30 32.77 -31.28
CA GLY A 747 11.78 31.42 -31.58
C GLY A 747 11.56 30.44 -30.39
N THR A 748 11.85 30.92 -29.20
CA THR A 748 11.61 30.15 -27.97
C THR A 748 10.11 29.88 -27.79
N ALA A 749 9.27 30.90 -27.92
CA ALA A 749 7.81 30.73 -27.76
C ALA A 749 7.23 29.76 -28.81
N LEU A 750 7.64 29.87 -30.08
CA LEU A 750 7.19 28.98 -31.15
C LEU A 750 7.66 27.53 -30.95
N SER A 751 8.94 27.33 -30.60
CA SER A 751 9.47 25.97 -30.40
C SER A 751 8.86 25.26 -29.19
N LEU A 752 8.43 26.01 -28.17
CA LEU A 752 7.80 25.44 -26.95
C LEU A 752 6.26 25.39 -27.00
N ALA A 753 5.63 26.09 -27.95
CA ALA A 753 4.16 26.06 -28.09
C ALA A 753 3.61 24.62 -28.20
N PRO A 754 4.20 23.69 -28.99
CA PRO A 754 3.73 22.28 -29.00
C PRO A 754 3.77 21.57 -27.68
N VAL A 755 4.75 21.85 -26.82
CA VAL A 755 4.89 21.27 -25.49
C VAL A 755 3.75 21.72 -24.58
N VAL A 756 3.50 23.05 -24.57
CA VAL A 756 2.40 23.61 -23.75
C VAL A 756 1.06 23.06 -24.20
N LEU A 757 0.82 22.98 -25.53
CA LEU A 757 -0.37 22.35 -26.07
C LEU A 757 -0.45 20.87 -25.70
N GLY A 758 0.66 20.14 -25.79
CA GLY A 758 0.73 18.72 -25.42
C GLY A 758 0.37 18.46 -23.96
N VAL A 759 0.91 19.26 -23.03
CA VAL A 759 0.57 19.20 -21.61
C VAL A 759 -0.92 19.48 -21.39
N LEU A 760 -1.46 20.56 -21.97
CA LEU A 760 -2.87 20.90 -21.82
C LEU A 760 -3.79 19.83 -22.39
N TRP A 761 -3.50 19.32 -23.57
CA TRP A 761 -4.31 18.27 -24.18
C TRP A 761 -4.23 16.94 -23.39
N THR A 762 -3.10 16.64 -22.77
CA THR A 762 -2.96 15.50 -21.87
C THR A 762 -3.91 15.61 -20.67
N LEU A 763 -3.97 16.78 -20.03
CA LEU A 763 -4.91 17.06 -18.93
C LEU A 763 -6.37 16.95 -19.39
N GLY A 764 -6.67 17.38 -20.61
CA GLY A 764 -7.99 17.19 -21.22
C GLY A 764 -8.35 15.71 -21.38
N VAL A 765 -7.42 14.91 -21.91
CA VAL A 765 -7.61 13.46 -22.06
C VAL A 765 -7.76 12.77 -20.70
N MET A 766 -6.97 13.15 -19.70
CA MET A 766 -7.10 12.64 -18.33
C MET A 766 -8.53 12.83 -17.81
N ARG A 767 -9.06 14.05 -17.93
CA ARG A 767 -10.41 14.38 -17.48
C ARG A 767 -11.50 13.59 -18.21
N LEU A 768 -11.34 13.42 -19.53
CA LEU A 768 -12.28 12.66 -20.37
C LEU A 768 -12.29 11.16 -20.02
N LEU A 769 -11.15 10.61 -19.65
CA LEU A 769 -11.00 9.20 -19.28
C LEU A 769 -11.25 8.95 -17.78
N GLY A 770 -11.51 9.99 -16.98
CA GLY A 770 -11.67 9.87 -15.53
C GLY A 770 -10.37 9.45 -14.82
N LEU A 771 -9.21 9.79 -15.40
CA LEU A 771 -7.90 9.49 -14.80
C LEU A 771 -7.54 10.58 -13.78
N GLU A 772 -7.09 10.15 -12.62
CA GLU A 772 -6.58 11.00 -11.55
C GLU A 772 -5.05 10.97 -11.52
N PHE A 773 -4.45 12.04 -11.01
CA PHE A 773 -3.04 11.97 -10.64
C PHE A 773 -2.88 11.04 -9.43
N ASN A 774 -1.75 10.35 -9.39
CA ASN A 774 -1.35 9.52 -8.28
C ASN A 774 0.17 9.64 -8.06
N LEU A 775 0.68 9.02 -7.01
CA LEU A 775 2.08 9.09 -6.61
C LEU A 775 3.09 8.68 -7.72
N ALA A 776 2.68 7.80 -8.63
CA ALA A 776 3.54 7.31 -9.70
C ALA A 776 3.43 8.14 -10.99
N ASN A 777 2.22 8.53 -11.40
CA ASN A 777 1.98 9.18 -12.69
C ASN A 777 2.07 10.70 -12.66
N VAL A 778 2.07 11.30 -11.48
CA VAL A 778 2.13 12.77 -11.29
C VAL A 778 3.36 13.40 -11.95
N TRP A 779 4.45 12.66 -12.09
CA TRP A 779 5.69 13.10 -12.71
C TRP A 779 5.66 13.10 -14.23
N ALA A 780 4.59 12.61 -14.83
CA ALA A 780 4.46 12.56 -16.29
C ALA A 780 4.56 13.96 -16.93
N LEU A 781 3.99 15.02 -16.32
CA LEU A 781 4.00 16.34 -16.95
C LEU A 781 5.39 16.97 -17.05
N PRO A 782 6.24 17.04 -16.01
CA PRO A 782 7.63 17.47 -16.16
C PRO A 782 8.40 16.64 -17.19
N LEU A 783 8.17 15.32 -17.23
CA LEU A 783 8.82 14.43 -18.19
C LEU A 783 8.39 14.70 -19.63
N ILE A 784 7.10 14.95 -19.88
CA ILE A 784 6.58 15.34 -21.20
C ILE A 784 7.22 16.66 -21.62
N ILE A 785 7.34 17.66 -20.72
CA ILE A 785 7.97 18.94 -21.01
C ILE A 785 9.41 18.73 -21.50
N GLY A 786 10.19 17.89 -20.80
CA GLY A 786 11.59 17.64 -21.17
C GLY A 786 11.77 16.88 -22.47
N THR A 787 11.04 15.80 -22.64
CA THR A 787 11.22 14.90 -23.79
C THR A 787 10.58 15.43 -25.07
N ALA A 788 9.41 16.08 -24.96
CA ALA A 788 8.69 16.56 -26.13
C ALA A 788 9.16 17.96 -26.61
N ALA A 789 9.93 18.72 -25.82
CA ALA A 789 10.50 19.99 -26.22
C ALA A 789 11.41 19.84 -27.46
N GLU A 790 12.03 18.69 -27.60
CA GLU A 790 12.91 18.36 -28.70
C GLU A 790 12.20 18.35 -30.07
N TYR A 791 10.92 17.92 -30.13
CA TYR A 791 10.16 17.86 -31.36
C TYR A 791 9.97 19.24 -32.00
N GLY A 792 9.47 20.19 -31.22
CA GLY A 792 9.25 21.57 -31.70
C GLY A 792 10.56 22.29 -32.02
N LEU A 793 11.57 22.07 -31.16
CA LEU A 793 12.89 22.68 -31.32
C LEU A 793 13.57 22.22 -32.60
N ASN A 794 13.60 20.93 -32.90
CA ASN A 794 14.23 20.39 -34.11
C ASN A 794 13.54 20.90 -35.38
N ILE A 795 12.21 20.97 -35.40
CA ILE A 795 11.48 21.52 -36.53
C ILE A 795 11.80 23.01 -36.70
N TYR A 796 11.81 23.82 -35.63
CA TYR A 796 12.07 25.26 -35.69
C TYR A 796 13.50 25.58 -36.10
N VAL A 797 14.51 24.95 -35.51
CA VAL A 797 15.93 25.16 -35.85
C VAL A 797 16.20 24.86 -37.31
N ARG A 798 15.65 23.74 -37.80
CA ARG A 798 15.84 23.37 -39.22
C ARG A 798 15.07 24.27 -40.18
N PHE A 799 13.93 24.82 -39.80
CA PHE A 799 13.22 25.83 -40.55
C PHE A 799 14.09 27.11 -40.71
N VAL A 800 14.68 27.60 -39.61
CA VAL A 800 15.58 28.77 -39.64
C VAL A 800 16.82 28.49 -40.46
N GLU A 801 17.43 27.31 -40.36
CA GLU A 801 18.59 26.89 -41.16
C GLU A 801 18.28 26.80 -42.67
N GLY A 802 17.06 26.33 -43.02
CA GLY A 802 16.58 26.25 -44.37
C GLY A 802 16.45 27.65 -45.02
N ILE A 803 15.88 28.61 -44.29
CA ILE A 803 15.78 30.01 -44.76
C ILE A 803 17.17 30.61 -44.95
N ALA A 804 18.07 30.46 -43.99
CA ALA A 804 19.41 31.09 -44.05
C ALA A 804 20.27 30.60 -45.24
N ARG A 805 19.99 29.39 -45.76
CA ARG A 805 20.77 28.75 -46.84
C ARG A 805 20.03 28.64 -48.17
N GLY A 806 18.82 29.18 -48.29
CA GLY A 806 18.00 29.06 -49.50
C GLY A 806 17.59 27.62 -49.80
N GLY A 807 17.51 26.76 -48.78
CA GLY A 807 17.10 25.37 -48.89
C GLY A 807 15.60 25.18 -48.60
N PRO A 808 15.12 23.91 -48.53
CA PRO A 808 13.72 23.61 -48.21
C PRO A 808 13.37 24.11 -46.79
N ARG A 809 12.23 24.77 -46.64
CA ARG A 809 11.75 25.35 -45.37
C ARG A 809 11.42 24.25 -44.36
N PHE A 810 10.83 23.13 -44.84
CA PHE A 810 10.48 21.97 -44.04
C PHE A 810 11.03 20.71 -44.71
N PRO A 811 12.32 20.35 -44.47
CA PRO A 811 12.91 19.14 -45.03
C PRO A 811 12.15 17.89 -44.58
N GLU A 812 11.86 16.97 -45.46
CA GLU A 812 11.15 15.74 -45.19
C GLU A 812 11.91 14.84 -44.17
N SER A 813 13.25 14.89 -44.26
CA SER A 813 14.16 14.19 -43.34
C SER A 813 13.95 14.57 -41.85
N VAL A 814 13.67 15.86 -41.55
CA VAL A 814 13.47 16.33 -40.18
C VAL A 814 12.19 15.80 -39.60
N ILE A 815 11.13 15.82 -40.39
CA ILE A 815 9.82 15.38 -39.94
C ILE A 815 9.81 13.88 -39.73
N LEU A 816 10.43 13.13 -40.65
CA LEU A 816 10.62 11.69 -40.49
C LEU A 816 11.49 11.37 -39.27
N GLY A 817 12.52 12.18 -39.01
CA GLY A 817 13.35 12.08 -37.80
C GLY A 817 12.53 12.29 -36.54
N VAL A 818 11.69 13.33 -36.49
CA VAL A 818 10.81 13.61 -35.32
C VAL A 818 9.75 12.53 -35.15
N ILE A 819 9.15 12.02 -36.23
CA ILE A 819 8.19 10.92 -36.16
C ILE A 819 8.88 9.62 -35.68
N LEU A 820 10.10 9.35 -36.15
CA LEU A 820 10.83 8.16 -35.72
C LEU A 820 11.26 8.25 -34.25
N SER A 821 11.71 9.44 -33.80
CA SER A 821 11.98 9.72 -32.41
C SER A 821 10.72 9.52 -31.53
N TRP A 822 9.58 10.07 -31.99
CA TRP A 822 8.31 9.81 -31.29
C TRP A 822 7.96 8.33 -31.24
N LEU A 823 8.13 7.55 -32.32
CA LEU A 823 7.85 6.11 -32.34
C LEU A 823 8.73 5.35 -31.35
N THR A 824 10.01 5.69 -31.25
CA THR A 824 10.92 5.07 -30.27
C THR A 824 10.59 5.49 -28.85
N THR A 825 10.20 6.75 -28.64
CA THR A 825 9.73 7.25 -27.36
C THR A 825 8.44 6.54 -26.91
N ILE A 826 7.48 6.36 -27.83
CA ILE A 826 6.26 5.57 -27.55
C ILE A 826 6.59 4.09 -27.31
N ALA A 827 7.58 3.52 -27.98
CA ALA A 827 8.02 2.15 -27.68
C ALA A 827 8.55 2.03 -26.24
N GLY A 828 9.29 3.03 -25.76
CA GLY A 828 9.74 3.09 -24.35
C GLY A 828 8.61 3.34 -23.36
N PHE A 829 7.82 4.38 -23.57
CA PHE A 829 6.75 4.77 -22.65
C PHE A 829 5.57 3.79 -22.68
N GLY A 830 5.15 3.38 -23.87
CA GLY A 830 4.06 2.44 -24.07
C GLY A 830 4.37 1.04 -23.55
N SER A 831 5.65 0.64 -23.47
CA SER A 831 6.03 -0.62 -22.87
C SER A 831 5.70 -0.69 -21.38
N LEU A 832 5.67 0.44 -20.67
CA LEU A 832 5.22 0.51 -19.27
C LEU A 832 3.75 0.16 -19.10
N MET A 833 2.93 0.29 -20.16
CA MET A 833 1.50 -0.07 -20.09
C MET A 833 1.24 -1.59 -20.02
N VAL A 834 2.28 -2.43 -20.11
CA VAL A 834 2.17 -3.88 -19.87
C VAL A 834 2.26 -4.20 -18.37
N ALA A 835 2.67 -3.24 -17.54
CA ALA A 835 2.80 -3.42 -16.10
C ALA A 835 1.46 -3.74 -15.43
N HIS A 836 1.50 -4.68 -14.50
CA HIS A 836 0.36 -4.99 -13.62
C HIS A 836 0.21 -3.93 -12.52
N HIS A 837 1.32 -3.28 -12.14
CA HIS A 837 1.33 -2.17 -11.19
C HIS A 837 0.63 -0.96 -11.81
N HIS A 838 -0.53 -0.57 -11.26
CA HIS A 838 -1.39 0.47 -11.82
C HIS A 838 -0.69 1.83 -11.95
N GLY A 839 0.16 2.17 -11.00
CA GLY A 839 0.98 3.40 -11.07
C GLY A 839 1.92 3.42 -12.28
N ILE A 840 2.61 2.31 -12.58
CA ILE A 840 3.52 2.19 -13.75
C ILE A 840 2.71 2.24 -15.05
N PHE A 841 1.58 1.53 -15.09
CA PHE A 841 0.67 1.55 -16.25
C PHE A 841 0.19 2.97 -16.56
N THR A 842 -0.33 3.69 -15.57
CA THR A 842 -0.86 5.05 -15.76
C THR A 842 0.24 6.06 -16.11
N LEU A 843 1.45 5.90 -15.57
CA LEU A 843 2.62 6.70 -15.97
C LEU A 843 2.92 6.50 -17.46
N GLY A 844 3.05 5.25 -17.92
CA GLY A 844 3.28 4.90 -19.32
C GLY A 844 2.21 5.46 -20.25
N LEU A 845 0.95 5.36 -19.84
CA LEU A 845 -0.20 5.89 -20.58
C LEU A 845 -0.11 7.42 -20.74
N LEU A 846 0.12 8.16 -19.64
CA LEU A 846 0.18 9.61 -19.66
C LEU A 846 1.38 10.13 -20.48
N LEU A 847 2.54 9.50 -20.34
CA LEU A 847 3.72 9.83 -21.14
C LEU A 847 3.46 9.58 -22.63
N SER A 848 2.79 8.48 -22.98
CA SER A 848 2.45 8.15 -24.37
C SER A 848 1.44 9.14 -24.95
N VAL A 849 0.40 9.49 -24.22
CA VAL A 849 -0.60 10.49 -24.62
C VAL A 849 0.07 11.86 -24.78
N GLY A 850 0.87 12.29 -23.81
CA GLY A 850 1.52 13.59 -23.80
C GLY A 850 2.56 13.76 -24.92
N SER A 851 3.37 12.72 -25.14
CA SER A 851 4.32 12.70 -26.26
C SER A 851 3.60 12.76 -27.62
N THR A 852 2.48 12.02 -27.77
CA THR A 852 1.66 12.03 -28.99
C THR A 852 0.99 13.40 -29.20
N ALA A 853 0.42 13.98 -28.15
CA ALA A 853 -0.20 15.30 -28.20
C ALA A 853 0.82 16.39 -28.61
N SER A 854 2.04 16.31 -28.03
CA SER A 854 3.14 17.23 -28.38
C SER A 854 3.64 17.02 -29.81
N LEU A 855 3.71 15.78 -30.31
CA LEU A 855 4.01 15.52 -31.72
C LEU A 855 2.97 16.17 -32.64
N ILE A 856 1.67 15.95 -32.35
CA ILE A 856 0.58 16.57 -33.14
C ILE A 856 0.74 18.09 -33.12
N GLY A 857 1.02 18.69 -31.97
CA GLY A 857 1.34 20.12 -31.86
C GLY A 857 2.54 20.53 -32.71
N SER A 858 3.62 19.74 -32.70
CA SER A 858 4.86 20.03 -33.43
C SER A 858 4.70 19.90 -34.96
N VAL A 859 4.02 18.86 -35.41
CA VAL A 859 3.92 18.54 -36.84
C VAL A 859 2.79 19.32 -37.51
N PHE A 860 1.65 19.56 -36.84
CA PHE A 860 0.48 20.19 -37.46
C PHE A 860 0.32 21.66 -37.06
N VAL A 861 0.53 22.00 -35.79
CA VAL A 861 0.24 23.37 -35.31
C VAL A 861 1.45 24.30 -35.50
N LEU A 862 2.66 23.83 -35.16
CA LEU A 862 3.87 24.67 -35.22
C LEU A 862 4.16 25.26 -36.62
N PRO A 863 4.08 24.49 -37.72
CA PRO A 863 4.30 25.07 -39.06
C PRO A 863 3.30 26.20 -39.41
N VAL A 864 2.03 26.05 -38.94
CA VAL A 864 1.00 27.07 -39.14
C VAL A 864 1.32 28.33 -38.32
N LEU A 865 1.75 28.16 -37.04
CA LEU A 865 2.15 29.28 -36.18
C LEU A 865 3.38 30.01 -36.72
N ILE A 866 4.37 29.29 -37.22
CA ILE A 866 5.55 29.87 -37.88
C ILE A 866 5.12 30.73 -39.09
N GLY A 867 4.22 30.21 -39.95
CA GLY A 867 3.71 30.92 -41.13
C GLY A 867 2.87 32.17 -40.79
N LEU A 868 2.29 32.25 -39.58
CA LEU A 868 1.53 33.42 -39.10
C LEU A 868 2.45 34.51 -38.52
N VAL A 869 3.49 34.13 -37.81
CA VAL A 869 4.36 35.05 -37.06
C VAL A 869 5.48 35.59 -37.93
N MET A 870 6.00 34.79 -38.84
CA MET A 870 7.13 35.16 -39.71
C MET A 870 6.63 35.48 -41.10
N ASN A 871 6.33 36.75 -41.37
CA ASN A 871 5.95 37.26 -42.71
C ASN A 871 7.06 37.03 -43.74
N PRO A 872 6.77 36.46 -44.91
CA PRO A 872 7.80 36.12 -45.91
C PRO A 872 8.60 37.34 -46.44
N GLU A 873 8.06 38.56 -46.35
CA GLU A 873 8.70 39.78 -46.85
C GLU A 873 9.75 40.38 -45.89
N GLN A 874 9.68 40.13 -44.59
CA GLN A 874 10.67 40.59 -43.59
C GLN A 874 11.91 39.67 -43.50
N GLN A 875 11.90 38.52 -44.14
CA GLN A 875 12.96 37.51 -44.06
C GLN A 875 14.07 37.68 -45.12
N ALA A 876 13.95 38.66 -46.03
CA ALA A 876 14.93 38.88 -47.08
C ALA A 876 16.07 39.84 -46.67
N GLN A 877 16.11 40.36 -45.45
CA GLN A 877 17.25 41.14 -44.98
C GLN A 877 18.29 40.24 -44.33
N PRO A 878 19.49 40.07 -44.89
CA PRO A 878 20.58 39.36 -44.25
C PRO A 878 21.02 40.14 -43.02
N HIS A 879 20.80 39.59 -41.82
CA HIS A 879 21.47 40.05 -40.60
C HIS A 879 22.97 39.92 -40.82
N GLY A 880 23.64 41.04 -40.98
CA GLY A 880 25.05 41.37 -40.88
C GLY A 880 26.00 40.22 -41.23
N THR A 881 26.48 40.25 -42.47
CA THR A 881 27.78 39.63 -42.78
C THR A 881 28.83 40.02 -41.74
N PRO A 882 29.63 39.04 -41.22
CA PRO A 882 30.88 39.42 -40.53
C PRO A 882 31.72 40.26 -41.50
N ARG A 883 32.10 41.44 -41.07
CA ARG A 883 33.13 42.24 -41.78
C ARG A 883 34.31 41.33 -42.10
N GLU A 884 34.49 41.03 -43.37
CA GLU A 884 35.81 40.67 -43.88
C GLU A 884 36.78 41.75 -43.44
N LEU A 885 37.75 41.37 -42.62
CA LEU A 885 38.95 42.18 -42.40
C LEU A 885 39.60 42.39 -43.79
N ASP A 886 39.56 43.62 -44.25
CA ASP A 886 40.20 44.12 -45.45
C ASP A 886 41.74 44.02 -45.23
N ASP A 887 42.34 42.94 -45.76
CA ASP A 887 43.79 42.84 -45.96
C ASP A 887 44.19 43.60 -47.27
N GLY A 888 44.10 44.91 -47.22
CA GLY A 888 44.58 45.77 -48.28
C GLY A 888 45.64 46.72 -47.74
N ASP A 889 46.89 46.34 -47.82
CA ASP A 889 47.96 47.22 -48.20
C ASP A 889 49.35 46.57 -48.02
N ALA A 890 49.90 46.07 -49.10
CA ALA A 890 51.36 46.06 -49.31
C ALA A 890 51.74 45.52 -50.70
N ALA A 891 51.84 46.38 -51.65
CA ALA A 891 52.76 46.22 -52.77
C ALA A 891 52.82 47.43 -53.69
N ARG A 892 53.78 48.26 -53.52
CA ARG A 892 54.45 48.98 -54.62
C ARG A 892 55.84 49.55 -54.10
N PRO A 893 56.75 49.74 -55.04
CA PRO A 893 57.16 48.92 -56.16
C PRO A 893 58.38 48.08 -55.94
#